data_6bf7b352e454293dad39f52b7e626cc7
#
_entry.id   6bf7b352e454293dad39f52b7e626cc7
#
_cell.length_a   1.000
_cell.length_b   1.000
_cell.length_c   1.000
_cell.angle_alpha   90.00
_cell.angle_beta   90.00
_cell.angle_gamma   90.00
#
_symmetry.space_group_name_H-M   'P 1'
#
loop_
_entity.id
_entity.type
_entity.pdbx_description
1 polymer ?
#
loop_
_entity_poly.entity_id
_entity_poly.type
_entity_poly.pdbx_seq_one_letter_code
_entity_poly.pdbx_strand_id
1 'polypeptide(L)'
;MRLWISVCLCLAGVAGWFGAATSWLPGPPSVTEAISQDAPAPGATPAKVTANNPDNGVTISGHSQENRFVSVPRFFRSGDIPKFAQAVVNGTPLLTQCDVKNRWPDGSLKFAVISFIVPKVASHGTEVRFQNQASGNNEGYLDKSAMLDAAYDFDGTISLAGTASHVISARSMLQAGHFRYWLRGPVVTAVIIEDRDGRSEEVNTDGGTGNPLHPIFEAWFYPASHKVEIGFTVENSWASSTPAKGARNQDFELTLSTGKAAPAVRLKQAKFTQLIFTRWRRAFWIGSDPPPIRMNWNPRYLLQTGAYPNWDIDGLPNASALAAENATNTRLNPARFTIPGYDDIYASKGKGLGGIGKYDQALNAGGQADWIGPANTWDIMYLLTGDPAMEQMMVTNADLGGRFPMWYREADHKAGSGHYFDHPNFGSIDTYGRVVSINARQQVTLNLGNWRPGCAGEERDAINLTGPARVSGWGASQDTSHAPDFAYIPYTLTGKYYYLEQLQMDAAWSVGAYVGCFSPNPEPESYYRQGSMGVIPNISRQAAWAIRTMAYAAFVSPDGEPEGPYFADKVRNNVAMLEGEHGVALSIKDNAERNAAYNYGKVEQYTQSSNPSPLGAWRADDCSGPTPWSQVGCYATPANNMTPSAFGAEATFMEGFILVTLGLVNQLGIADATPLLQFTAKRYFHVLSDPAVNHYSIEQYVYPTRTAAGWVKDWDTYQKLYGRLPGGWRGFESREDTDNAYSLIAMTAVSYMSRLSVDGYSGQQVWQWFYTNRPHLRACSTYSPKFCIKPLATR
;
A
#
# COMPACT_ATOMS: atom_id res chain seq x y z
N MET A 1 -46.12 28.48 6.20
CA MET A 1 -47.08 29.40 5.54
C MET A 1 -46.35 29.98 4.31
N ARG A 2 -46.90 29.71 3.09
CA ARG A 2 -46.48 30.10 1.72
C ARG A 2 -45.18 29.44 1.26
N LEU A 3 -45.16 28.38 0.49
CA LEU A 3 -45.61 27.97 -0.86
C LEU A 3 -45.30 28.98 -1.95
N TRP A 4 -44.34 28.64 -2.85
CA TRP A 4 -44.43 28.99 -4.29
C TRP A 4 -43.82 27.86 -5.13
N ILE A 5 -44.66 27.34 -6.02
CA ILE A 5 -44.42 26.36 -7.08
C ILE A 5 -44.12 27.17 -8.34
N SER A 6 -43.15 26.72 -9.16
CA SER A 6 -43.18 27.04 -10.58
C SER A 6 -42.70 25.85 -11.42
N VAL A 7 -43.65 25.33 -12.16
CA VAL A 7 -43.54 24.34 -13.21
C VAL A 7 -43.17 25.08 -14.51
N CYS A 8 -42.27 24.54 -15.33
CA CYS A 8 -42.28 24.76 -16.76
C CYS A 8 -41.96 23.48 -17.50
N LEU A 9 -42.96 22.95 -18.18
CA LEU A 9 -42.88 22.00 -19.27
C LEU A 9 -42.34 22.64 -20.54
N CYS A 10 -41.54 21.92 -21.31
CA CYS A 10 -41.55 22.00 -22.77
C CYS A 10 -41.29 20.62 -23.39
N LEU A 11 -42.33 20.14 -24.09
CA LEU A 11 -42.40 19.00 -24.98
C LEU A 11 -42.00 19.40 -26.42
N ALA A 12 -41.37 18.50 -27.13
CA ALA A 12 -41.51 18.11 -28.54
C ALA A 12 -40.16 17.58 -29.04
N GLY A 13 -39.93 16.37 -29.45
CA GLY A 13 -40.68 15.55 -30.42
C GLY A 13 -39.90 15.54 -31.75
N VAL A 14 -39.35 14.41 -32.14
CA VAL A 14 -39.38 13.86 -33.51
C VAL A 14 -38.82 12.43 -33.50
N ALA A 15 -39.62 11.55 -34.10
CA ALA A 15 -39.40 10.12 -34.29
C ALA A 15 -38.60 9.84 -35.56
N GLY A 16 -38.01 8.64 -35.58
CA GLY A 16 -37.87 7.82 -36.80
C GLY A 16 -36.46 7.51 -37.23
N TRP A 17 -36.05 6.28 -37.12
CA TRP A 17 -36.00 5.30 -38.17
C TRP A 17 -35.33 3.99 -37.74
N PHE A 18 -36.02 2.88 -37.96
CA PHE A 18 -35.55 1.53 -37.79
C PHE A 18 -34.56 1.14 -38.90
N GLY A 19 -33.51 0.45 -38.54
CA GLY A 19 -32.65 -0.26 -39.43
C GLY A 19 -31.95 -1.40 -38.69
N ALA A 20 -32.55 -2.60 -38.73
CA ALA A 20 -31.95 -3.79 -38.20
C ALA A 20 -30.75 -4.23 -39.05
N ALA A 21 -29.58 -4.32 -38.39
CA ALA A 21 -28.46 -5.09 -38.88
C ALA A 21 -27.92 -5.90 -37.72
N THR A 22 -28.25 -7.17 -37.66
CA THR A 22 -27.64 -8.20 -36.84
C THR A 22 -26.21 -8.44 -37.35
N SER A 23 -25.24 -7.86 -36.70
CA SER A 23 -23.83 -8.27 -36.80
C SER A 23 -23.44 -8.93 -35.50
N TRP A 24 -23.09 -10.20 -35.55
CA TRP A 24 -22.48 -10.96 -34.49
C TRP A 24 -21.16 -10.27 -34.09
N LEU A 25 -21.12 -9.63 -32.95
CA LEU A 25 -19.87 -9.28 -32.29
C LEU A 25 -19.43 -10.50 -31.45
N PRO A 26 -18.18 -10.92 -31.53
CA PRO A 26 -17.65 -11.92 -30.62
C PRO A 26 -17.75 -11.36 -29.20
N GLY A 27 -18.18 -12.20 -28.25
CA GLY A 27 -18.17 -11.84 -26.82
C GLY A 27 -16.80 -11.43 -26.34
N PRO A 28 -16.70 -10.65 -25.27
CA PRO A 28 -15.42 -10.24 -24.72
C PRO A 28 -14.56 -11.46 -24.44
N PRO A 29 -13.24 -11.43 -24.73
CA PRO A 29 -12.36 -12.53 -24.42
C PRO A 29 -12.40 -12.79 -22.93
N SER A 30 -12.51 -14.06 -22.55
CA SER A 30 -12.49 -14.47 -21.14
C SER A 30 -11.18 -13.96 -20.51
N VAL A 31 -11.26 -13.43 -19.30
CA VAL A 31 -10.14 -12.85 -18.52
C VAL A 31 -8.98 -13.85 -18.29
N THR A 32 -9.12 -15.07 -18.74
CA THR A 32 -8.11 -16.14 -18.70
C THR A 32 -6.92 -15.95 -19.63
N GLU A 33 -6.97 -15.02 -20.61
CA GLU A 33 -5.89 -14.85 -21.59
C GLU A 33 -4.97 -13.62 -21.31
N ALA A 34 -5.28 -12.77 -20.35
CA ALA A 34 -4.56 -11.52 -20.14
C ALA A 34 -3.22 -11.64 -19.37
N ILE A 35 -2.74 -12.84 -19.04
CA ILE A 35 -1.41 -13.04 -18.47
C ILE A 35 -0.50 -13.69 -19.53
N SER A 36 -0.29 -12.99 -20.63
CA SER A 36 0.77 -13.35 -21.59
C SER A 36 2.11 -12.81 -21.03
N GLN A 37 2.93 -13.70 -20.50
CA GLN A 37 4.28 -13.37 -20.00
C GLN A 37 5.33 -13.24 -21.12
N ASP A 38 4.97 -13.40 -22.39
CA ASP A 38 5.94 -13.62 -23.46
C ASP A 38 5.92 -12.60 -24.62
N ALA A 39 5.27 -11.45 -24.50
CA ALA A 39 5.35 -10.44 -25.58
C ALA A 39 6.59 -9.53 -25.39
N PRO A 40 7.63 -9.60 -26.25
CA PRO A 40 8.71 -8.66 -26.21
C PRO A 40 8.25 -7.28 -26.65
N ALA A 41 8.62 -6.24 -25.92
CA ALA A 41 8.39 -4.86 -26.32
C ALA A 41 9.04 -4.58 -27.69
N PRO A 42 8.34 -3.96 -28.66
CA PRO A 42 8.91 -3.67 -29.96
C PRO A 42 10.03 -2.63 -29.83
N GLY A 43 11.25 -3.00 -30.21
CA GLY A 43 12.34 -2.06 -30.48
C GLY A 43 13.51 -2.02 -29.48
N ALA A 44 13.60 -2.92 -28.52
CA ALA A 44 14.75 -2.98 -27.63
C ALA A 44 15.99 -3.56 -28.35
N THR A 45 17.06 -2.79 -28.44
CA THR A 45 18.39 -3.29 -28.83
C THR A 45 18.80 -4.37 -27.81
N PRO A 46 19.35 -5.54 -28.23
CA PRO A 46 19.75 -6.58 -27.28
C PRO A 46 20.75 -6.03 -26.28
N ALA A 47 20.37 -6.04 -25.01
CA ALA A 47 21.25 -5.61 -23.94
C ALA A 47 22.53 -6.47 -23.95
N LYS A 48 23.70 -5.84 -23.80
CA LYS A 48 24.96 -6.52 -23.62
C LYS A 48 24.84 -7.46 -22.41
N VAL A 49 25.12 -8.74 -22.59
CA VAL A 49 25.14 -9.72 -21.48
C VAL A 49 26.15 -9.23 -20.46
N THR A 50 25.66 -8.63 -19.37
CA THR A 50 26.52 -8.24 -18.25
C THR A 50 26.92 -9.49 -17.46
N ALA A 51 28.14 -9.50 -16.93
CA ALA A 51 28.59 -10.56 -16.06
C ALA A 51 27.63 -10.77 -14.88
N ASN A 52 27.46 -12.03 -14.45
CA ASN A 52 26.64 -12.36 -13.26
C ASN A 52 27.02 -11.46 -12.09
N ASN A 53 26.00 -10.86 -11.44
CA ASN A 53 26.24 -10.06 -10.24
C ASN A 53 26.27 -10.99 -9.02
N PRO A 54 27.42 -11.22 -8.38
CA PRO A 54 27.55 -12.16 -7.28
C PRO A 54 26.74 -11.76 -6.05
N ASP A 55 26.38 -10.49 -5.93
CA ASP A 55 25.69 -9.95 -4.74
C ASP A 55 24.18 -10.11 -4.77
N ASN A 56 23.60 -10.58 -5.88
CA ASN A 56 22.13 -10.66 -6.05
C ASN A 56 21.47 -11.87 -5.38
N GLY A 57 22.22 -12.71 -4.67
CA GLY A 57 21.78 -13.96 -4.10
C GLY A 57 20.98 -13.85 -2.80
N VAL A 58 20.57 -15.01 -2.31
CA VAL A 58 19.95 -15.23 -0.97
C VAL A 58 20.66 -16.38 -0.27
N THR A 59 20.57 -16.46 1.06
CA THR A 59 21.03 -17.63 1.81
C THR A 59 19.84 -18.33 2.47
N ILE A 60 19.71 -19.63 2.22
CA ILE A 60 18.65 -20.48 2.75
C ILE A 60 19.24 -21.40 3.82
N SER A 61 18.71 -21.36 5.02
CA SER A 61 19.16 -22.21 6.15
C SER A 61 17.97 -22.85 6.86
N GLY A 62 18.24 -23.79 7.78
CA GLY A 62 17.22 -24.49 8.54
C GLY A 62 17.67 -25.88 8.95
N HIS A 63 16.74 -26.78 9.25
CA HIS A 63 17.07 -28.18 9.42
C HIS A 63 17.64 -28.76 8.13
N SER A 64 18.72 -29.58 8.25
CA SER A 64 19.30 -30.23 7.08
C SER A 64 18.22 -31.08 6.38
N GLN A 65 17.97 -30.78 5.12
CA GLN A 65 16.98 -31.46 4.28
C GLN A 65 17.41 -31.46 2.83
N GLU A 66 17.02 -32.51 2.11
CA GLU A 66 17.32 -32.67 0.68
C GLU A 66 16.10 -32.36 -0.18
N ASN A 67 16.34 -31.95 -1.42
CA ASN A 67 15.32 -31.64 -2.45
C ASN A 67 14.23 -30.68 -1.95
N ARG A 68 14.65 -29.59 -1.28
CA ARG A 68 13.72 -28.60 -0.74
C ARG A 68 13.22 -27.66 -1.85
N PHE A 69 11.92 -27.67 -2.13
CA PHE A 69 11.32 -26.65 -3.00
C PHE A 69 11.28 -25.29 -2.28
N VAL A 70 11.57 -24.23 -3.02
CA VAL A 70 11.62 -22.85 -2.53
C VAL A 70 11.06 -21.92 -3.59
N SER A 71 10.27 -20.95 -3.18
CA SER A 71 9.86 -19.84 -4.02
C SER A 71 10.37 -18.54 -3.40
N VAL A 72 11.14 -17.79 -4.17
CA VAL A 72 11.82 -16.55 -3.76
C VAL A 72 11.28 -15.39 -4.58
N PRO A 73 10.36 -14.59 -4.05
CA PRO A 73 10.03 -13.32 -4.67
C PRO A 73 11.23 -12.38 -4.57
N ARG A 74 11.58 -11.71 -5.67
CA ARG A 74 12.82 -10.92 -5.67
C ARG A 74 12.79 -9.77 -6.65
N PHE A 75 13.29 -8.62 -6.19
CA PHE A 75 13.68 -7.51 -7.02
C PHE A 75 15.11 -7.65 -7.52
N PHE A 76 15.34 -7.15 -8.73
CA PHE A 76 16.67 -7.00 -9.33
C PHE A 76 16.89 -5.55 -9.75
N ARG A 77 18.15 -5.10 -9.73
CA ARG A 77 18.52 -3.80 -10.30
C ARG A 77 18.34 -3.85 -11.82
N SER A 78 18.04 -2.69 -12.41
CA SER A 78 18.01 -2.55 -13.86
C SER A 78 19.29 -3.08 -14.50
N GLY A 79 19.15 -3.91 -15.53
CA GLY A 79 20.25 -4.54 -16.26
C GLY A 79 20.86 -5.80 -15.64
N ASP A 80 20.63 -6.11 -14.34
CA ASP A 80 21.29 -7.25 -13.69
C ASP A 80 20.85 -8.61 -14.26
N ILE A 81 19.59 -8.77 -14.56
CA ILE A 81 19.00 -9.96 -15.18
C ILE A 81 18.28 -9.54 -16.47
N PRO A 82 18.91 -9.74 -17.65
CA PRO A 82 18.33 -9.27 -18.91
C PRO A 82 16.98 -9.88 -19.28
N LYS A 83 16.72 -11.15 -18.93
CA LYS A 83 15.48 -11.84 -19.31
C LYS A 83 14.78 -12.51 -18.13
N PHE A 84 15.35 -13.63 -17.64
CA PHE A 84 14.78 -14.46 -16.59
C PHE A 84 15.86 -14.90 -15.60
N ALA A 85 15.53 -14.97 -14.33
CA ALA A 85 16.48 -15.41 -13.31
C ALA A 85 16.59 -16.94 -13.28
N GLN A 86 17.82 -17.44 -13.15
CA GLN A 86 18.15 -18.84 -12.89
C GLN A 86 18.91 -18.97 -11.58
N ALA A 87 18.45 -19.84 -10.69
CA ALA A 87 19.14 -20.13 -9.43
C ALA A 87 20.39 -20.97 -9.66
N VAL A 88 21.49 -20.63 -8.97
CA VAL A 88 22.77 -21.32 -9.01
C VAL A 88 23.23 -21.63 -7.58
N VAL A 89 23.54 -22.88 -7.30
CA VAL A 89 24.08 -23.34 -6.01
C VAL A 89 25.42 -23.99 -6.24
N ASN A 90 26.48 -23.54 -5.55
CA ASN A 90 27.86 -24.04 -5.70
C ASN A 90 28.32 -24.06 -7.15
N GLY A 91 27.98 -23.05 -7.94
CA GLY A 91 28.33 -22.95 -9.37
C GLY A 91 27.47 -23.81 -10.30
N THR A 92 26.53 -24.61 -9.76
CA THR A 92 25.66 -25.48 -10.56
C THR A 92 24.33 -24.80 -10.80
N PRO A 93 23.91 -24.52 -12.05
CA PRO A 93 22.60 -24.01 -12.38
C PRO A 93 21.51 -25.05 -12.06
N LEU A 94 20.43 -24.59 -11.44
CA LEU A 94 19.27 -25.42 -11.11
C LEU A 94 18.15 -25.24 -12.15
N LEU A 95 17.27 -26.25 -12.28
CA LEU A 95 15.97 -26.03 -12.94
C LEU A 95 15.23 -24.92 -12.16
N THR A 96 14.99 -23.81 -12.83
CA THR A 96 14.43 -22.62 -12.22
C THR A 96 13.23 -22.14 -13.04
N GLN A 97 12.10 -22.04 -12.40
CA GLN A 97 10.90 -21.38 -12.88
C GLN A 97 10.96 -19.91 -12.47
N CYS A 98 10.72 -18.99 -13.40
CA CYS A 98 10.76 -17.55 -13.15
C CYS A 98 9.44 -16.91 -13.61
N ASP A 99 8.53 -16.70 -12.66
CA ASP A 99 7.25 -16.05 -12.92
C ASP A 99 7.42 -14.52 -12.82
N VAL A 100 7.66 -13.89 -13.96
CA VAL A 100 7.87 -12.45 -14.07
C VAL A 100 6.58 -11.71 -13.70
N LYS A 101 6.70 -10.71 -12.84
CA LYS A 101 5.61 -9.78 -12.50
C LYS A 101 5.86 -8.39 -13.09
N ASN A 102 7.10 -7.91 -13.03
CA ASN A 102 7.46 -6.59 -13.55
C ASN A 102 8.82 -6.62 -14.25
N ARG A 103 8.95 -5.76 -15.27
CA ARG A 103 10.20 -5.43 -15.93
C ARG A 103 10.57 -3.96 -15.76
N TRP A 104 11.86 -3.66 -15.84
CA TRP A 104 12.33 -2.30 -15.94
C TRP A 104 12.08 -1.74 -17.36
N PRO A 105 12.11 -0.41 -17.55
CA PRO A 105 11.91 0.18 -18.88
C PRO A 105 12.93 -0.29 -19.95
N ASP A 106 14.10 -0.76 -19.53
CA ASP A 106 15.10 -1.36 -20.42
C ASP A 106 14.81 -2.83 -20.82
N GLY A 107 13.67 -3.37 -20.35
CA GLY A 107 13.22 -4.74 -20.58
C GLY A 107 13.82 -5.77 -19.62
N SER A 108 14.80 -5.41 -18.79
CA SER A 108 15.37 -6.31 -17.80
C SER A 108 14.40 -6.66 -16.67
N LEU A 109 14.64 -7.75 -15.98
CA LEU A 109 13.80 -8.25 -14.91
C LEU A 109 13.81 -7.29 -13.72
N LYS A 110 12.63 -6.83 -13.31
CA LYS A 110 12.44 -5.99 -12.13
C LYS A 110 12.00 -6.81 -10.92
N PHE A 111 10.89 -7.54 -11.05
CA PHE A 111 10.35 -8.36 -9.97
C PHE A 111 9.78 -9.66 -10.51
N ALA A 112 10.09 -10.78 -9.86
CA ALA A 112 9.56 -12.10 -10.18
C ALA A 112 9.43 -12.96 -8.94
N VAL A 113 8.58 -13.98 -9.01
CA VAL A 113 8.60 -15.12 -8.09
C VAL A 113 9.46 -16.22 -8.74
N ILE A 114 10.59 -16.54 -8.12
CA ILE A 114 11.57 -17.49 -8.65
C ILE A 114 11.49 -18.78 -7.85
N SER A 115 11.12 -19.87 -8.51
CA SER A 115 10.92 -21.16 -7.86
C SER A 115 11.90 -22.21 -8.36
N PHE A 116 12.51 -22.93 -7.43
CA PHE A 116 13.51 -23.96 -7.70
C PHE A 116 13.57 -25.00 -6.57
N ILE A 117 14.27 -26.09 -6.80
CA ILE A 117 14.51 -27.12 -5.79
C ILE A 117 15.98 -27.07 -5.37
N VAL A 118 16.21 -26.74 -4.09
CA VAL A 118 17.56 -26.76 -3.50
C VAL A 118 17.93 -28.21 -3.21
N PRO A 119 19.01 -28.74 -3.80
CA PRO A 119 19.40 -30.14 -3.61
C PRO A 119 19.65 -30.49 -2.13
N LYS A 120 20.25 -29.54 -1.38
CA LYS A 120 20.49 -29.70 0.06
C LYS A 120 20.49 -28.37 0.75
N VAL A 121 19.62 -28.21 1.76
CA VAL A 121 19.65 -27.08 2.69
C VAL A 121 20.57 -27.44 3.83
N ALA A 122 21.65 -26.69 4.02
CA ALA A 122 22.58 -26.88 5.12
C ALA A 122 22.14 -26.06 6.35
N SER A 123 22.43 -26.55 7.55
CA SER A 123 22.10 -25.86 8.80
C SER A 123 22.81 -24.50 8.93
N HIS A 124 24.01 -24.37 8.40
CA HIS A 124 24.80 -23.14 8.39
C HIS A 124 24.48 -22.23 7.21
N GLY A 125 23.59 -22.64 6.30
CA GLY A 125 23.14 -21.88 5.13
C GLY A 125 23.65 -22.45 3.81
N THR A 126 22.77 -22.39 2.81
CA THR A 126 23.07 -22.70 1.40
C THR A 126 22.90 -21.40 0.62
N GLU A 127 24.00 -20.93 0.03
CA GLU A 127 23.99 -19.72 -0.80
C GLU A 127 23.39 -20.05 -2.17
N VAL A 128 22.42 -19.24 -2.59
CA VAL A 128 21.80 -19.30 -3.92
C VAL A 128 22.06 -17.96 -4.61
N ARG A 129 22.67 -18.00 -5.78
CA ARG A 129 22.89 -16.83 -6.64
C ARG A 129 21.96 -16.88 -7.84
N PHE A 130 21.71 -15.74 -8.44
CA PHE A 130 20.88 -15.66 -9.63
C PHE A 130 21.70 -15.18 -10.83
N GLN A 131 21.54 -15.88 -11.94
CA GLN A 131 22.10 -15.51 -13.25
C GLN A 131 20.99 -15.42 -14.29
N ASN A 132 21.30 -14.88 -15.46
CA ASN A 132 20.33 -14.81 -16.56
C ASN A 132 20.17 -16.16 -17.26
N GLN A 133 18.91 -16.51 -17.60
CA GLN A 133 18.56 -17.61 -18.51
C GLN A 133 17.67 -17.13 -19.65
N ALA A 134 17.52 -17.95 -20.68
CA ALA A 134 16.83 -17.58 -21.91
C ALA A 134 15.30 -17.65 -21.78
N SER A 135 14.77 -18.55 -20.94
CA SER A 135 13.35 -18.86 -20.74
C SER A 135 12.97 -18.75 -19.26
N GLY A 136 11.71 -18.42 -18.98
CA GLY A 136 11.12 -18.47 -17.65
C GLY A 136 10.85 -19.89 -17.14
N ASN A 137 10.90 -20.89 -18.02
CA ASN A 137 10.54 -22.29 -17.74
C ASN A 137 9.11 -22.39 -17.13
N ASN A 138 8.18 -21.69 -17.73
CA ASN A 138 6.79 -21.61 -17.27
C ASN A 138 5.89 -22.71 -17.89
N GLU A 139 6.46 -23.57 -18.74
CA GLU A 139 5.79 -24.75 -19.28
C GLU A 139 5.84 -25.93 -18.28
N GLY A 140 5.00 -26.94 -18.48
CA GLY A 140 4.96 -28.11 -17.59
C GLY A 140 4.27 -27.84 -16.25
N TYR A 141 3.47 -26.78 -16.16
CA TYR A 141 2.62 -26.54 -15.01
C TYR A 141 1.46 -27.56 -14.95
N LEU A 142 0.89 -27.73 -13.77
CA LEU A 142 -0.25 -28.61 -13.58
C LEU A 142 -1.51 -28.00 -14.20
N ASP A 143 -2.16 -28.75 -15.10
CA ASP A 143 -3.51 -28.45 -15.54
C ASP A 143 -4.54 -28.80 -14.46
N LYS A 144 -5.82 -28.49 -14.74
CA LYS A 144 -6.93 -28.77 -13.82
C LYS A 144 -6.99 -30.25 -13.40
N SER A 145 -6.78 -31.19 -14.34
CA SER A 145 -6.87 -32.62 -14.06
C SER A 145 -5.71 -33.10 -13.17
N ALA A 146 -4.52 -32.61 -13.42
CA ALA A 146 -3.33 -32.91 -12.63
C ALA A 146 -3.42 -32.33 -11.20
N MET A 147 -3.94 -31.11 -11.02
CA MET A 147 -4.18 -30.56 -9.68
C MET A 147 -5.23 -31.35 -8.87
N LEU A 148 -6.14 -32.05 -9.54
CA LEU A 148 -7.16 -32.89 -8.93
C LEU A 148 -6.72 -34.33 -8.69
N ASP A 149 -5.48 -34.70 -9.06
CA ASP A 149 -4.94 -36.03 -8.81
C ASP A 149 -4.99 -36.41 -7.32
N ALA A 150 -5.22 -37.70 -7.06
CA ALA A 150 -5.36 -38.22 -5.70
C ALA A 150 -4.09 -38.04 -4.84
N ALA A 151 -2.91 -37.96 -5.48
CA ALA A 151 -1.63 -37.80 -4.78
C ALA A 151 -1.55 -36.47 -4.01
N TYR A 152 -2.30 -35.45 -4.39
CA TYR A 152 -2.34 -34.18 -3.67
C TYR A 152 -3.32 -34.16 -2.51
N ASP A 153 -4.24 -35.12 -2.43
CA ASP A 153 -5.35 -35.10 -1.46
C ASP A 153 -6.05 -33.73 -1.40
N PHE A 154 -6.09 -33.01 -2.55
CA PHE A 154 -6.45 -31.61 -2.60
C PHE A 154 -7.92 -31.40 -2.30
N ASP A 155 -8.21 -30.76 -1.21
CA ASP A 155 -9.40 -29.96 -0.92
C ASP A 155 -9.11 -29.00 0.25
N GLY A 156 -9.85 -27.88 0.24
CA GLY A 156 -9.97 -26.97 1.36
C GLY A 156 -11.43 -26.59 1.51
N THR A 157 -11.99 -26.73 2.71
CA THR A 157 -13.38 -26.41 2.94
C THR A 157 -13.55 -25.27 3.93
N ILE A 158 -14.42 -24.31 3.59
CA ILE A 158 -14.93 -23.27 4.47
C ILE A 158 -16.36 -23.64 4.84
N SER A 159 -16.62 -23.92 6.12
CA SER A 159 -17.97 -24.13 6.63
C SER A 159 -18.39 -22.91 7.43
N LEU A 160 -19.48 -22.29 7.05
CA LEU A 160 -20.07 -21.11 7.69
C LEU A 160 -21.48 -21.54 8.18
N ALA A 161 -21.69 -21.57 9.49
CA ALA A 161 -22.95 -21.94 10.09
C ALA A 161 -23.57 -20.73 10.82
N GLY A 162 -24.60 -20.16 10.23
CA GLY A 162 -25.40 -19.06 10.79
C GLY A 162 -26.87 -19.44 10.79
N THR A 163 -27.75 -18.50 10.48
CA THR A 163 -29.18 -18.78 10.21
C THR A 163 -29.30 -19.71 9.00
N ALA A 164 -28.46 -19.51 7.99
CA ALA A 164 -28.22 -20.45 6.90
C ALA A 164 -26.81 -21.02 7.04
N SER A 165 -26.64 -22.29 6.65
CA SER A 165 -25.35 -23.00 6.73
C SER A 165 -24.84 -23.32 5.33
N HIS A 166 -23.55 -23.09 5.12
CA HIS A 166 -22.90 -23.27 3.84
C HIS A 166 -21.56 -23.99 4.01
N VAL A 167 -21.24 -24.84 3.03
CA VAL A 167 -19.93 -25.47 2.91
C VAL A 167 -19.40 -25.20 1.51
N ILE A 168 -18.28 -24.50 1.43
CA ILE A 168 -17.63 -24.13 0.18
C ILE A 168 -16.35 -24.96 0.05
N SER A 169 -16.15 -25.64 -1.08
CA SER A 169 -15.01 -26.52 -1.35
C SER A 169 -14.16 -25.93 -2.48
N ALA A 170 -12.88 -25.73 -2.18
CA ALA A 170 -11.89 -25.31 -3.17
C ALA A 170 -11.78 -26.31 -4.32
N ARG A 171 -11.89 -27.63 -4.00
CA ARG A 171 -11.85 -28.67 -5.02
C ARG A 171 -13.05 -28.58 -5.97
N SER A 172 -14.24 -28.38 -5.44
CA SER A 172 -15.47 -28.25 -6.27
C SER A 172 -15.38 -27.03 -7.19
N MET A 173 -14.91 -25.90 -6.69
CA MET A 173 -14.70 -24.69 -7.49
C MET A 173 -13.63 -24.92 -8.58
N LEU A 174 -12.51 -25.57 -8.24
CA LEU A 174 -11.47 -25.93 -9.22
C LEU A 174 -12.04 -26.88 -10.31
N GLN A 175 -12.85 -27.87 -9.94
CA GLN A 175 -13.53 -28.77 -10.87
C GLN A 175 -14.47 -28.01 -11.82
N ALA A 176 -15.22 -27.07 -11.31
CA ALA A 176 -16.07 -26.17 -12.09
C ALA A 176 -15.31 -25.25 -13.05
N GLY A 177 -14.01 -25.07 -12.83
CA GLY A 177 -13.17 -24.18 -13.65
C GLY A 177 -13.09 -22.75 -13.11
N HIS A 178 -13.57 -22.51 -11.90
CA HIS A 178 -13.55 -21.20 -11.24
C HIS A 178 -12.16 -20.94 -10.64
N PHE A 179 -11.15 -20.75 -11.50
CA PHE A 179 -9.79 -20.43 -11.07
C PHE A 179 -9.01 -19.72 -12.18
N ARG A 180 -7.96 -19.03 -11.78
CA ARG A 180 -6.93 -18.49 -12.66
C ARG A 180 -5.55 -18.82 -12.12
N TYR A 181 -4.56 -18.95 -13.01
CA TYR A 181 -3.19 -19.19 -12.61
C TYR A 181 -2.54 -17.92 -12.06
N TRP A 182 -1.77 -18.08 -10.99
CA TRP A 182 -0.90 -17.06 -10.43
C TRP A 182 0.58 -17.31 -10.72
N LEU A 183 1.01 -18.57 -10.59
CA LEU A 183 2.33 -19.05 -11.00
C LEU A 183 2.17 -20.27 -11.90
N ARG A 184 3.00 -20.36 -12.93
CA ARG A 184 2.98 -21.47 -13.89
C ARG A 184 4.37 -22.06 -14.03
N GLY A 185 4.53 -23.36 -13.80
CA GLY A 185 5.75 -24.08 -14.12
C GLY A 185 5.91 -25.40 -13.38
N PRO A 186 7.01 -26.09 -13.62
CA PRO A 186 7.21 -27.47 -13.14
C PRO A 186 7.62 -27.54 -11.65
N VAL A 187 8.03 -26.43 -11.04
CA VAL A 187 8.42 -26.40 -9.61
C VAL A 187 7.22 -26.10 -8.72
N VAL A 188 6.42 -25.14 -9.13
CA VAL A 188 5.18 -24.75 -8.44
C VAL A 188 4.12 -24.33 -9.45
N THR A 189 2.89 -24.81 -9.26
CA THR A 189 1.71 -24.26 -9.91
C THR A 189 0.84 -23.62 -8.84
N ALA A 190 0.64 -22.30 -8.95
CA ALA A 190 -0.23 -21.58 -8.01
C ALA A 190 -1.47 -21.05 -8.72
N VAL A 191 -2.62 -21.22 -8.06
CA VAL A 191 -3.92 -20.80 -8.59
C VAL A 191 -4.71 -20.02 -7.55
N ILE A 192 -5.46 -19.03 -8.03
CA ILE A 192 -6.49 -18.34 -7.28
C ILE A 192 -7.82 -18.96 -7.67
N ILE A 193 -8.52 -19.52 -6.71
CA ILE A 193 -9.78 -20.23 -6.91
C ILE A 193 -10.88 -19.34 -6.37
N GLU A 194 -11.65 -18.76 -7.29
CA GLU A 194 -12.80 -17.88 -7.02
C GLU A 194 -13.70 -17.85 -8.25
N ASP A 195 -14.99 -17.69 -8.03
CA ASP A 195 -15.95 -17.38 -9.10
C ASP A 195 -16.31 -15.88 -9.02
N ARG A 196 -15.39 -15.06 -9.55
CA ARG A 196 -15.53 -13.59 -9.50
C ARG A 196 -16.71 -13.11 -10.35
N ASP A 197 -16.88 -13.70 -11.53
CA ASP A 197 -17.87 -13.22 -12.50
C ASP A 197 -19.26 -13.82 -12.27
N GLY A 198 -19.34 -15.12 -12.01
CA GLY A 198 -20.61 -15.85 -11.81
C GLY A 198 -21.12 -15.76 -10.38
N ARG A 199 -20.24 -15.51 -9.39
CA ARG A 199 -20.58 -15.42 -7.96
C ARG A 199 -21.33 -16.65 -7.42
N SER A 200 -21.11 -17.82 -8.01
CA SER A 200 -21.88 -19.03 -7.71
C SER A 200 -21.65 -19.58 -6.29
N GLU A 201 -20.48 -19.28 -5.71
CA GLU A 201 -20.09 -19.75 -4.38
C GLU A 201 -20.25 -18.70 -3.28
N GLU A 202 -20.93 -17.59 -3.60
CA GLU A 202 -21.20 -16.55 -2.61
C GLU A 202 -22.35 -16.93 -1.70
N VAL A 203 -22.22 -16.56 -0.42
CA VAL A 203 -23.13 -17.01 0.61
C VAL A 203 -23.56 -15.90 1.57
N ASN A 204 -24.80 -16.02 2.05
CA ASN A 204 -25.36 -15.19 3.11
C ASN A 204 -25.69 -16.07 4.32
N THR A 205 -24.99 -15.89 5.42
CA THR A 205 -25.18 -16.68 6.64
C THR A 205 -26.39 -16.27 7.44
N ASP A 206 -26.95 -15.10 7.18
CA ASP A 206 -28.15 -14.56 7.83
C ASP A 206 -29.46 -14.86 7.08
N GLY A 207 -29.39 -15.55 5.93
CA GLY A 207 -30.54 -15.84 5.07
C GLY A 207 -31.07 -14.62 4.31
N GLY A 208 -30.39 -13.48 4.36
CA GLY A 208 -30.80 -12.23 3.70
C GLY A 208 -30.37 -12.15 2.23
N THR A 209 -30.76 -11.09 1.55
CA THR A 209 -30.50 -10.84 0.12
C THR A 209 -29.45 -9.74 -0.16
N GLY A 210 -28.82 -9.17 0.87
CA GLY A 210 -27.76 -8.16 0.72
C GLY A 210 -26.47 -8.73 0.13
N ASN A 211 -25.40 -7.93 0.08
CA ASN A 211 -24.12 -8.38 -0.42
C ASN A 211 -23.63 -9.62 0.33
N PRO A 212 -23.35 -10.71 -0.39
CA PRO A 212 -22.91 -11.95 0.19
C PRO A 212 -21.44 -11.90 0.60
N LEU A 213 -21.04 -12.88 1.41
CA LEU A 213 -19.64 -13.20 1.65
C LEU A 213 -19.02 -13.82 0.41
N HIS A 214 -17.80 -13.42 0.08
CA HIS A 214 -17.06 -13.90 -1.07
C HIS A 214 -15.87 -14.77 -0.63
N PRO A 215 -15.94 -16.11 -0.83
CA PRO A 215 -14.87 -17.03 -0.52
C PRO A 215 -13.83 -17.07 -1.65
N ILE A 216 -12.55 -17.06 -1.27
CA ILE A 216 -11.40 -17.15 -2.17
C ILE A 216 -10.40 -18.15 -1.59
N PHE A 217 -9.82 -18.99 -2.45
CA PHE A 217 -8.72 -19.84 -2.07
C PHE A 217 -7.50 -19.53 -2.92
N GLU A 218 -6.32 -19.57 -2.31
CA GLU A 218 -5.03 -19.48 -2.99
C GLU A 218 -4.28 -20.78 -2.77
N ALA A 219 -4.14 -21.62 -3.80
CA ALA A 219 -3.53 -22.94 -3.68
C ALA A 219 -2.19 -22.99 -4.45
N TRP A 220 -1.12 -23.44 -3.75
CA TRP A 220 0.21 -23.61 -4.30
C TRP A 220 0.57 -25.10 -4.31
N PHE A 221 0.63 -25.70 -5.48
CA PHE A 221 0.95 -27.10 -5.71
C PHE A 221 2.43 -27.26 -6.02
N TYR A 222 3.10 -28.17 -5.33
CA TYR A 222 4.50 -28.50 -5.53
C TYR A 222 4.66 -29.90 -6.11
N PRO A 223 4.80 -30.07 -7.46
CA PRO A 223 4.73 -31.36 -8.13
C PRO A 223 5.72 -32.40 -7.60
N ALA A 224 6.97 -32.01 -7.40
CA ALA A 224 8.03 -32.93 -6.98
C ALA A 224 7.79 -33.59 -5.60
N SER A 225 6.94 -33.00 -4.75
CA SER A 225 6.68 -33.49 -3.39
C SER A 225 5.22 -33.83 -3.12
N HIS A 226 4.33 -33.61 -4.09
CA HIS A 226 2.88 -33.69 -3.97
C HIS A 226 2.32 -32.91 -2.76
N LYS A 227 3.00 -31.81 -2.38
CA LYS A 227 2.55 -30.93 -1.29
C LYS A 227 1.68 -29.82 -1.84
N VAL A 228 0.70 -29.41 -1.04
CA VAL A 228 -0.13 -28.24 -1.34
C VAL A 228 -0.22 -27.35 -0.12
N GLU A 229 0.06 -26.06 -0.32
CA GLU A 229 -0.29 -25.02 0.64
C GLU A 229 -1.58 -24.36 0.18
N ILE A 230 -2.56 -24.22 1.06
CA ILE A 230 -3.84 -23.61 0.75
C ILE A 230 -4.14 -22.45 1.68
N GLY A 231 -4.35 -21.25 1.09
CA GLY A 231 -4.86 -20.06 1.77
C GLY A 231 -6.38 -19.99 1.65
N PHE A 232 -7.02 -19.70 2.76
CA PHE A 232 -8.46 -19.48 2.89
C PHE A 232 -8.69 -17.99 3.13
N THR A 233 -9.56 -17.38 2.35
CA THR A 233 -9.99 -15.99 2.50
C THR A 233 -11.51 -15.92 2.41
N VAL A 234 -12.12 -15.12 3.28
CA VAL A 234 -13.51 -14.71 3.11
C VAL A 234 -13.57 -13.19 3.19
N GLU A 235 -14.21 -12.61 2.21
CA GLU A 235 -14.43 -11.16 2.12
C GLU A 235 -15.88 -10.82 2.37
N ASN A 236 -16.10 -9.69 3.05
CA ASN A 236 -17.37 -8.96 3.08
C ASN A 236 -17.16 -7.59 2.42
N SER A 237 -16.62 -7.60 1.20
CA SER A 237 -15.97 -6.45 0.56
C SER A 237 -16.79 -5.84 -0.58
N TRP A 238 -17.87 -6.46 -1.02
CA TRP A 238 -18.66 -5.99 -2.15
C TRP A 238 -19.29 -4.63 -1.93
N ALA A 239 -18.97 -3.68 -2.77
CA ALA A 239 -19.46 -2.31 -2.79
C ALA A 239 -20.45 -2.12 -3.94
N SER A 240 -21.75 -1.98 -3.63
CA SER A 240 -22.81 -1.84 -4.63
C SER A 240 -23.57 -0.52 -4.47
N SER A 241 -23.96 0.09 -5.57
CA SER A 241 -24.88 1.23 -5.62
C SER A 241 -26.35 0.79 -5.49
N THR A 242 -26.65 -0.49 -5.55
CA THR A 242 -28.01 -1.02 -5.42
C THR A 242 -28.40 -1.17 -3.94
N PRO A 243 -29.40 -0.45 -3.40
CA PRO A 243 -29.77 -0.52 -1.97
C PRO A 243 -30.09 -1.93 -1.48
N ALA A 244 -30.78 -2.76 -2.30
CA ALA A 244 -31.12 -4.13 -1.94
C ALA A 244 -29.89 -5.07 -1.85
N LYS A 245 -28.74 -4.66 -2.41
CA LYS A 245 -27.46 -5.38 -2.36
C LYS A 245 -26.46 -4.69 -1.42
N GLY A 246 -26.89 -3.83 -0.51
CA GLY A 246 -26.02 -3.12 0.39
C GLY A 246 -25.26 -4.03 1.35
N ALA A 247 -24.07 -3.63 1.73
CA ALA A 247 -23.22 -4.36 2.67
C ALA A 247 -23.81 -4.39 4.08
N ARG A 248 -23.61 -5.50 4.79
CA ARG A 248 -24.02 -5.67 6.20
C ARG A 248 -23.09 -6.63 6.93
N ASN A 249 -23.05 -6.55 8.25
CA ASN A 249 -22.34 -7.51 9.06
C ASN A 249 -23.04 -8.89 9.01
N GLN A 250 -22.25 -9.97 9.08
CA GLN A 250 -22.75 -11.34 9.11
C GLN A 250 -22.14 -12.13 10.26
N ASP A 251 -22.99 -12.88 10.98
CA ASP A 251 -22.62 -13.73 12.12
C ASP A 251 -22.68 -15.21 11.73
N PHE A 252 -21.64 -15.97 12.13
CA PHE A 252 -21.56 -17.40 11.85
C PHE A 252 -20.56 -18.13 12.78
N GLU A 253 -20.69 -19.45 12.87
CA GLU A 253 -19.58 -20.33 13.25
C GLU A 253 -18.73 -20.63 12.03
N LEU A 254 -17.40 -20.63 12.21
CA LEU A 254 -16.45 -20.93 11.15
C LEU A 254 -15.73 -22.23 11.44
N THR A 255 -15.66 -23.11 10.44
CA THR A 255 -14.75 -24.26 10.47
C THR A 255 -13.95 -24.28 9.16
N LEU A 256 -12.62 -24.42 9.27
CA LEU A 256 -11.73 -24.61 8.12
C LEU A 256 -11.16 -26.03 8.19
N SER A 257 -11.21 -26.75 7.07
CA SER A 257 -10.62 -28.07 6.97
C SER A 257 -9.79 -28.24 5.71
N THR A 258 -8.79 -29.14 5.74
CA THR A 258 -7.92 -29.48 4.59
C THR A 258 -7.89 -30.96 4.34
N GLY A 259 -7.72 -31.36 3.07
CA GLY A 259 -7.68 -32.76 2.63
C GLY A 259 -9.05 -33.27 2.18
N LYS A 260 -9.03 -34.11 1.13
CA LYS A 260 -10.24 -34.73 0.57
C LYS A 260 -10.56 -36.08 1.19
N ALA A 261 -9.57 -36.99 1.26
CA ALA A 261 -9.79 -38.36 1.71
C ALA A 261 -9.99 -38.45 3.23
N ALA A 262 -9.25 -37.64 4.01
CA ALA A 262 -9.34 -37.55 5.46
C ALA A 262 -9.31 -36.06 5.88
N PRO A 263 -10.45 -35.37 5.82
CA PRO A 263 -10.48 -33.95 6.16
C PRO A 263 -10.04 -33.68 7.59
N ALA A 264 -8.99 -32.83 7.72
CA ALA A 264 -8.46 -32.39 8.99
C ALA A 264 -8.97 -30.99 9.34
N VAL A 265 -9.65 -30.84 10.47
CA VAL A 265 -10.05 -29.52 10.96
C VAL A 265 -8.80 -28.74 11.40
N ARG A 266 -8.59 -27.59 10.79
CA ARG A 266 -7.44 -26.70 11.02
C ARG A 266 -7.78 -25.52 11.93
N LEU A 267 -9.03 -25.06 11.86
CA LEU A 267 -9.53 -23.97 12.69
C LEU A 267 -11.01 -24.17 12.94
N LYS A 268 -11.43 -23.91 14.17
CA LYS A 268 -12.84 -23.82 14.56
C LYS A 268 -13.04 -22.58 15.40
N GLN A 269 -13.98 -21.73 15.00
CA GLN A 269 -14.37 -20.51 15.68
C GLN A 269 -15.87 -20.53 15.91
N ALA A 270 -16.30 -20.76 17.15
CA ALA A 270 -17.71 -20.99 17.49
C ALA A 270 -18.61 -19.74 17.32
N LYS A 271 -18.01 -18.57 17.31
CA LYS A 271 -18.74 -17.32 17.04
C LYS A 271 -17.82 -16.35 16.35
N PHE A 272 -18.23 -15.86 15.19
CA PHE A 272 -17.49 -14.86 14.42
C PHE A 272 -18.45 -13.88 13.78
N THR A 273 -18.17 -12.59 13.93
CA THR A 273 -18.85 -11.52 13.22
C THR A 273 -17.94 -10.99 12.11
N GLN A 274 -18.30 -11.23 10.87
CA GLN A 274 -17.67 -10.63 9.70
C GLN A 274 -18.25 -9.23 9.50
N LEU A 275 -17.45 -8.21 9.80
CA LEU A 275 -17.85 -6.82 9.60
C LEU A 275 -17.88 -6.49 8.10
N ILE A 276 -18.65 -5.47 7.74
CA ILE A 276 -18.63 -4.90 6.38
C ILE A 276 -17.23 -4.40 6.04
N PHE A 277 -16.88 -4.54 4.77
CA PHE A 277 -15.61 -4.11 4.19
C PHE A 277 -14.39 -4.63 4.95
N THR A 278 -14.51 -5.88 5.48
CA THR A 278 -13.40 -6.63 6.09
C THR A 278 -13.15 -7.91 5.33
N ARG A 279 -11.92 -8.38 5.46
CA ARG A 279 -11.47 -9.67 4.93
C ARG A 279 -10.59 -10.36 5.96
N TRP A 280 -10.40 -11.65 5.85
CA TRP A 280 -9.46 -12.39 6.67
C TRP A 280 -8.80 -13.49 5.86
N ARG A 281 -7.63 -13.92 6.26
CA ARG A 281 -6.86 -15.00 5.65
C ARG A 281 -6.32 -15.95 6.71
N ARG A 282 -6.29 -17.24 6.37
CA ARG A 282 -5.50 -18.28 7.05
C ARG A 282 -4.94 -19.22 6.00
N ALA A 283 -3.74 -19.73 6.21
CA ALA A 283 -3.12 -20.68 5.31
C ALA A 283 -2.64 -21.93 6.07
N PHE A 284 -2.74 -23.07 5.41
CA PHE A 284 -2.36 -24.37 5.97
C PHE A 284 -1.79 -25.27 4.87
N TRP A 285 -0.92 -26.19 5.27
CA TRP A 285 -0.51 -27.28 4.39
C TRP A 285 -1.53 -28.41 4.43
N ILE A 286 -1.77 -29.06 3.30
CA ILE A 286 -2.53 -30.30 3.25
C ILE A 286 -1.58 -31.43 3.71
N GLY A 287 -2.01 -32.19 4.70
CA GLY A 287 -1.17 -33.16 5.36
C GLY A 287 -0.18 -32.53 6.37
N SER A 288 1.07 -32.94 6.32
CA SER A 288 2.13 -32.42 7.20
C SER A 288 2.83 -31.20 6.62
N ASP A 289 3.13 -30.23 7.47
CA ASP A 289 3.92 -29.08 7.10
C ASP A 289 5.34 -29.50 6.68
N PRO A 290 5.92 -28.89 5.65
CA PRO A 290 7.33 -29.11 5.35
C PRO A 290 8.21 -28.51 6.46
N PRO A 291 9.41 -29.04 6.72
CA PRO A 291 10.31 -28.47 7.68
C PRO A 291 10.58 -26.98 7.41
N PRO A 292 10.59 -26.11 8.43
CA PRO A 292 10.78 -24.70 8.24
C PRO A 292 12.18 -24.37 7.70
N ILE A 293 12.25 -23.35 6.86
CA ILE A 293 13.50 -22.76 6.39
C ILE A 293 13.56 -21.29 6.83
N ARG A 294 14.77 -20.74 6.86
CA ARG A 294 15.04 -19.34 7.12
C ARG A 294 15.63 -18.73 5.86
N MET A 295 15.19 -17.53 5.54
CA MET A 295 15.69 -16.78 4.39
C MET A 295 16.49 -15.56 4.85
N ASN A 296 17.78 -15.50 4.49
CA ASN A 296 18.50 -14.24 4.50
C ASN A 296 18.35 -13.63 3.11
N TRP A 297 17.63 -12.53 3.07
CA TRP A 297 17.24 -11.85 1.83
C TRP A 297 18.36 -11.07 1.16
N ASN A 298 19.58 -11.01 1.75
CA ASN A 298 20.63 -10.10 1.33
C ASN A 298 20.10 -8.65 1.22
N PRO A 299 19.76 -8.04 2.34
CA PRO A 299 19.11 -6.73 2.33
C PRO A 299 19.97 -5.65 1.69
N ARG A 300 21.30 -5.75 1.77
CA ARG A 300 22.22 -4.80 1.12
C ARG A 300 22.00 -4.73 -0.39
N TYR A 301 21.81 -5.86 -1.04
CA TYR A 301 21.46 -5.87 -2.47
C TYR A 301 20.03 -5.34 -2.70
N LEU A 302 19.05 -5.79 -1.90
CA LEU A 302 17.66 -5.37 -2.07
C LEU A 302 17.48 -3.85 -1.93
N LEU A 303 18.14 -3.22 -0.98
CA LEU A 303 18.10 -1.76 -0.84
C LEU A 303 18.69 -1.04 -2.07
N GLN A 304 19.70 -1.62 -2.74
CA GLN A 304 20.29 -1.08 -3.95
C GLN A 304 19.36 -1.18 -5.18
N THR A 305 18.32 -2.02 -5.14
CA THR A 305 17.34 -2.11 -6.25
C THR A 305 16.48 -0.85 -6.36
N GLY A 306 16.37 -0.07 -5.29
CA GLY A 306 15.49 1.08 -5.18
C GLY A 306 14.03 0.73 -4.85
N ALA A 307 13.71 -0.55 -4.71
CA ALA A 307 12.36 -0.99 -4.35
C ALA A 307 12.00 -0.67 -2.89
N TYR A 308 12.98 -0.53 -2.04
CA TYR A 308 12.81 -0.21 -0.62
C TYR A 308 13.55 1.06 -0.25
N PRO A 309 13.07 1.83 0.74
CA PRO A 309 13.86 2.91 1.33
C PRO A 309 15.25 2.43 1.74
N ASN A 310 16.26 3.28 1.63
CA ASN A 310 17.65 2.91 1.95
C ASN A 310 17.89 2.88 3.47
N TRP A 311 17.25 1.94 4.16
CA TRP A 311 17.40 1.78 5.61
C TRP A 311 18.83 1.51 6.03
N ASP A 312 19.21 2.01 7.21
CA ASP A 312 20.54 1.82 7.78
C ASP A 312 20.74 0.38 8.26
N ILE A 313 21.31 -0.45 7.40
CA ILE A 313 21.67 -1.82 7.73
C ILE A 313 22.94 -1.91 8.60
N ASP A 314 23.84 -0.93 8.52
CA ASP A 314 25.11 -0.96 9.25
C ASP A 314 24.90 -0.58 10.74
N GLY A 315 23.81 0.13 11.05
CA GLY A 315 23.38 0.47 12.40
C GLY A 315 22.53 -0.60 13.09
N LEU A 316 22.25 -1.73 12.42
CA LEU A 316 21.50 -2.81 13.05
C LEU A 316 22.28 -3.45 14.21
N PRO A 317 21.63 -3.73 15.36
CA PRO A 317 22.25 -4.48 16.42
C PRO A 317 22.64 -5.87 15.93
N ASN A 318 23.71 -6.43 16.49
CA ASN A 318 24.02 -7.83 16.20
C ASN A 318 22.91 -8.78 16.72
N ALA A 319 22.87 -10.01 16.24
CA ALA A 319 21.82 -10.97 16.55
C ALA A 319 21.60 -11.16 18.08
N SER A 320 22.70 -11.11 18.87
CA SER A 320 22.62 -11.27 20.33
C SER A 320 22.02 -10.02 21.01
N ALA A 321 22.40 -8.82 20.55
CA ALA A 321 21.82 -7.57 21.03
C ALA A 321 20.34 -7.45 20.62
N LEU A 322 20.00 -7.85 19.38
CA LEU A 322 18.62 -7.88 18.91
C LEU A 322 17.77 -8.87 19.73
N ALA A 323 18.29 -10.05 20.05
CA ALA A 323 17.61 -11.03 20.90
C ALA A 323 17.41 -10.51 22.34
N ALA A 324 18.41 -9.80 22.90
CA ALA A 324 18.32 -9.17 24.22
C ALA A 324 17.31 -8.03 24.21
N GLU A 325 17.29 -7.22 23.17
CA GLU A 325 16.33 -6.13 23.00
C GLU A 325 14.91 -6.64 22.76
N ASN A 326 14.74 -7.69 21.97
CA ASN A 326 13.45 -8.36 21.79
C ASN A 326 12.93 -8.96 23.10
N ALA A 327 13.80 -9.42 24.01
CA ALA A 327 13.42 -9.91 25.32
C ALA A 327 12.96 -8.79 26.29
N THR A 328 13.55 -7.62 26.17
CA THR A 328 13.31 -6.46 27.06
C THR A 328 12.40 -5.41 26.43
N ASN A 329 12.48 -5.20 25.11
CA ASN A 329 11.71 -4.19 24.40
C ASN A 329 10.29 -4.67 24.16
N THR A 330 9.37 -4.00 24.85
CA THR A 330 7.94 -4.30 24.75
C THR A 330 7.34 -4.02 23.37
N ARG A 331 8.01 -3.26 22.51
CA ARG A 331 7.55 -2.92 21.15
C ARG A 331 7.84 -4.02 20.13
N LEU A 332 9.00 -4.66 20.21
CA LEU A 332 9.45 -5.70 19.28
C LEU A 332 9.35 -7.12 19.84
N ASN A 333 8.87 -7.31 21.07
CA ASN A 333 8.86 -8.62 21.70
C ASN A 333 7.81 -9.55 21.06
N PRO A 334 8.23 -10.62 20.34
CA PRO A 334 7.30 -11.59 19.77
C PRO A 334 6.44 -12.30 20.81
N ALA A 335 6.92 -12.43 22.06
CA ALA A 335 6.15 -13.03 23.17
C ALA A 335 4.85 -12.29 23.47
N ARG A 336 4.74 -11.02 23.11
CA ARG A 336 3.46 -10.29 23.18
C ARG A 336 2.41 -10.81 22.19
N PHE A 337 2.82 -11.55 21.17
CA PHE A 337 1.92 -12.26 20.25
C PHE A 337 1.45 -13.60 20.79
N THR A 338 2.10 -14.11 21.84
CA THR A 338 1.81 -15.43 22.42
C THR A 338 1.00 -15.35 23.71
N ILE A 339 0.15 -14.34 23.89
CA ILE A 339 -0.69 -14.26 25.08
C ILE A 339 -1.73 -15.38 25.00
N PRO A 340 -1.69 -16.39 25.88
CA PRO A 340 -2.69 -17.45 25.93
C PRO A 340 -4.09 -16.86 26.17
N GLY A 341 -5.10 -17.35 25.43
CA GLY A 341 -6.49 -16.94 25.61
C GLY A 341 -6.97 -15.79 24.72
N TYR A 342 -6.14 -15.30 23.78
CA TYR A 342 -6.51 -14.23 22.86
C TYR A 342 -7.13 -14.72 21.53
N ASP A 343 -7.85 -15.80 21.56
CA ASP A 343 -8.64 -16.26 20.41
C ASP A 343 -10.07 -15.65 20.40
N ASP A 344 -10.36 -14.78 21.38
CA ASP A 344 -11.63 -14.07 21.43
C ASP A 344 -11.67 -12.97 20.36
N ILE A 345 -12.71 -13.01 19.53
CA ILE A 345 -12.95 -12.03 18.45
C ILE A 345 -13.13 -10.60 18.98
N TYR A 346 -13.46 -10.46 20.25
CA TYR A 346 -13.64 -9.18 20.94
C TYR A 346 -12.38 -8.71 21.68
N ALA A 347 -11.34 -9.54 21.74
CA ALA A 347 -10.08 -9.14 22.37
C ALA A 347 -9.36 -8.14 21.49
N SER A 348 -9.15 -6.94 21.98
CA SER A 348 -8.57 -5.82 21.24
C SER A 348 -7.13 -6.03 20.76
N LYS A 349 -6.42 -7.05 21.26
CA LYS A 349 -5.03 -7.35 20.92
C LYS A 349 -4.80 -8.87 20.88
N GLY A 350 -5.26 -9.52 19.84
CA GLY A 350 -5.05 -10.95 19.67
C GLY A 350 -4.54 -11.27 18.26
N LYS A 351 -3.98 -12.48 18.10
CA LYS A 351 -3.62 -13.07 16.82
C LYS A 351 -4.68 -14.00 16.26
N GLY A 352 -5.79 -14.16 16.96
CA GLY A 352 -6.96 -14.91 16.49
C GLY A 352 -7.63 -14.25 15.29
N LEU A 353 -8.59 -14.93 14.68
CA LEU A 353 -9.20 -14.50 13.42
C LEU A 353 -9.82 -13.09 13.48
N GLY A 354 -10.36 -12.69 14.61
CA GLY A 354 -10.94 -11.36 14.84
C GLY A 354 -10.01 -10.36 15.53
N GLY A 355 -8.73 -10.73 15.75
CA GLY A 355 -7.75 -9.86 16.40
C GLY A 355 -7.23 -8.75 15.48
N ILE A 356 -6.47 -7.83 16.06
CA ILE A 356 -5.82 -6.71 15.36
C ILE A 356 -4.29 -6.74 15.48
N GLY A 357 -3.74 -7.77 16.11
CA GLY A 357 -2.30 -7.94 16.25
C GLY A 357 -1.63 -6.79 16.98
N LYS A 358 -0.62 -6.21 16.36
CA LYS A 358 0.15 -5.06 16.86
C LYS A 358 -0.49 -3.72 16.61
N TYR A 359 -1.50 -3.67 15.76
CA TYR A 359 -2.21 -2.42 15.52
C TYR A 359 -3.02 -2.00 16.75
N ASP A 360 -3.32 -0.72 16.87
CA ASP A 360 -4.33 -0.26 17.82
C ASP A 360 -5.73 -0.45 17.24
N GLN A 361 -6.69 -0.65 18.11
CA GLN A 361 -8.10 -0.83 17.78
C GLN A 361 -8.65 0.33 16.95
N ALA A 362 -8.25 1.55 17.29
CA ALA A 362 -8.44 2.74 16.48
C ALA A 362 -7.07 3.16 15.94
N LEU A 363 -6.85 3.12 14.63
CA LEU A 363 -5.57 3.50 14.04
C LEU A 363 -5.15 4.94 14.37
N ASN A 364 -6.07 5.78 14.82
CA ASN A 364 -5.83 7.16 15.22
C ASN A 364 -5.09 7.33 16.57
N ALA A 365 -4.74 6.25 17.24
CA ALA A 365 -4.08 6.29 18.54
C ALA A 365 -2.56 6.36 18.39
N GLY A 366 -1.99 7.54 18.31
CA GLY A 366 -0.54 7.76 18.43
C GLY A 366 0.19 7.99 17.10
N GLY A 367 0.67 9.20 16.91
CA GLY A 367 1.33 9.67 15.68
C GLY A 367 2.68 9.03 15.35
N GLN A 368 3.21 8.14 16.22
CA GLN A 368 4.52 7.50 16.08
C GLN A 368 4.46 5.98 16.26
N ALA A 369 3.28 5.41 16.17
CA ALA A 369 3.08 3.97 16.31
C ALA A 369 3.97 3.17 15.32
N ASP A 370 4.28 1.93 15.68
CA ASP A 370 5.22 1.07 14.92
C ASP A 370 4.78 0.78 13.47
N TRP A 371 3.52 1.04 13.15
CA TRP A 371 2.95 0.88 11.79
C TRP A 371 2.92 2.18 10.98
N ILE A 372 3.28 3.34 11.55
CA ILE A 372 3.31 4.62 10.84
C ILE A 372 4.69 4.88 10.27
N GLY A 373 4.78 5.10 8.97
CA GLY A 373 6.05 5.36 8.29
C GLY A 373 6.07 4.83 6.86
N PRO A 374 7.26 4.75 6.25
CA PRO A 374 7.43 4.12 4.95
C PRO A 374 6.99 2.66 4.91
N ALA A 375 7.16 1.92 6.03
CA ALA A 375 6.66 0.57 6.24
C ALA A 375 6.54 0.29 7.74
N ASN A 376 5.91 -0.84 8.11
CA ASN A 376 5.80 -1.26 9.51
C ASN A 376 7.16 -1.68 10.08
N THR A 377 7.42 -1.37 11.33
CA THR A 377 8.68 -1.70 12.00
C THR A 377 9.04 -3.18 11.91
N TRP A 378 8.11 -4.09 12.16
CA TRP A 378 8.35 -5.53 12.11
C TRP A 378 8.63 -6.05 10.70
N ASP A 379 8.02 -5.47 9.67
CA ASP A 379 8.25 -5.83 8.27
C ASP A 379 9.69 -5.47 7.85
N ILE A 380 10.13 -4.27 8.24
CA ILE A 380 11.51 -3.81 8.01
C ILE A 380 12.49 -4.71 8.75
N MET A 381 12.21 -5.04 10.01
CA MET A 381 13.08 -5.91 10.80
C MET A 381 13.20 -7.30 10.19
N TYR A 382 12.11 -7.86 9.65
CA TYR A 382 12.21 -9.13 8.92
C TYR A 382 13.06 -9.01 7.65
N LEU A 383 12.79 -7.99 6.82
CA LEU A 383 13.56 -7.74 5.60
C LEU A 383 15.07 -7.64 5.89
N LEU A 384 15.44 -6.93 6.96
CA LEU A 384 16.84 -6.63 7.26
C LEU A 384 17.56 -7.78 7.99
N THR A 385 16.87 -8.61 8.76
CA THR A 385 17.48 -9.62 9.63
C THR A 385 17.20 -11.06 9.21
N GLY A 386 16.09 -11.32 8.49
CA GLY A 386 15.60 -12.68 8.24
C GLY A 386 15.17 -13.42 9.52
N ASP A 387 14.86 -12.70 10.61
CA ASP A 387 14.47 -13.31 11.89
C ASP A 387 13.09 -13.98 11.78
N PRO A 388 12.95 -15.27 12.12
CA PRO A 388 11.69 -16.00 11.97
C PRO A 388 10.55 -15.47 12.85
N ALA A 389 10.86 -14.88 14.00
CA ALA A 389 9.82 -14.28 14.84
C ALA A 389 9.28 -12.99 14.20
N MET A 390 10.14 -12.23 13.53
CA MET A 390 9.73 -11.06 12.73
C MET A 390 8.96 -11.48 11.48
N GLU A 391 9.33 -12.61 10.83
CA GLU A 391 8.53 -13.19 9.74
C GLU A 391 7.11 -13.54 10.20
N GLN A 392 6.99 -14.23 11.32
CA GLN A 392 5.69 -14.56 11.90
C GLN A 392 4.89 -13.30 12.24
N MET A 393 5.54 -12.25 12.75
CA MET A 393 4.90 -10.97 13.03
C MET A 393 4.41 -10.31 11.74
N MET A 394 5.24 -10.25 10.70
CA MET A 394 4.89 -9.70 9.41
C MET A 394 3.65 -10.38 8.84
N VAL A 395 3.68 -11.69 8.68
CA VAL A 395 2.58 -12.47 8.10
C VAL A 395 1.31 -12.34 8.95
N THR A 396 1.43 -12.51 10.29
CA THR A 396 0.26 -12.43 11.17
C THR A 396 -0.39 -11.05 11.14
N ASN A 397 0.39 -9.97 11.21
CA ASN A 397 -0.18 -8.61 11.17
C ASN A 397 -0.76 -8.28 9.79
N ALA A 398 -0.14 -8.72 8.70
CA ALA A 398 -0.68 -8.52 7.35
C ALA A 398 -2.04 -9.24 7.19
N ASP A 399 -2.16 -10.48 7.68
CA ASP A 399 -3.43 -11.22 7.69
C ASP A 399 -4.50 -10.52 8.56
N LEU A 400 -4.10 -9.98 9.72
CA LEU A 400 -4.98 -9.28 10.65
C LEU A 400 -5.34 -7.86 10.19
N GLY A 401 -4.54 -7.25 9.32
CA GLY A 401 -4.86 -5.97 8.68
C GLY A 401 -6.20 -6.01 7.95
N GLY A 402 -6.61 -7.16 7.46
CA GLY A 402 -7.94 -7.36 6.86
C GLY A 402 -9.13 -7.09 7.80
N ARG A 403 -8.91 -6.98 9.10
CA ARG A 403 -9.93 -6.66 10.11
C ARG A 403 -10.43 -5.21 10.05
N PHE A 404 -9.62 -4.27 9.54
CA PHE A 404 -10.04 -2.89 9.41
C PHE A 404 -11.04 -2.76 8.25
N PRO A 405 -12.15 -2.00 8.39
CA PRO A 405 -13.21 -1.94 7.39
C PRO A 405 -12.86 -0.97 6.24
N MET A 406 -11.92 -1.37 5.39
CA MET A 406 -11.38 -0.55 4.31
C MET A 406 -11.15 -1.31 3.00
N TRP A 407 -11.64 -2.54 2.91
CA TRP A 407 -11.41 -3.41 1.75
C TRP A 407 -12.66 -3.43 0.87
N TYR A 408 -12.62 -2.69 -0.24
CA TYR A 408 -13.75 -2.49 -1.13
C TYR A 408 -13.52 -3.15 -2.48
N ARG A 409 -14.44 -4.02 -2.86
CA ARG A 409 -14.49 -4.68 -4.17
C ARG A 409 -15.73 -4.20 -4.94
N GLU A 410 -15.55 -3.81 -6.20
CA GLU A 410 -16.63 -3.30 -7.03
C GLU A 410 -17.66 -4.39 -7.35
N ALA A 411 -18.91 -4.16 -6.99
CA ALA A 411 -20.02 -5.10 -7.19
C ALA A 411 -20.89 -4.76 -8.41
N ASP A 412 -20.69 -3.61 -9.03
CA ASP A 412 -21.53 -3.14 -10.12
C ASP A 412 -20.73 -3.14 -11.43
N HIS A 413 -21.30 -3.80 -12.46
CA HIS A 413 -20.79 -3.67 -13.82
C HIS A 413 -20.95 -2.23 -14.30
N LYS A 414 -19.90 -1.67 -14.89
CA LYS A 414 -19.90 -0.29 -15.39
C LYS A 414 -20.37 0.72 -14.35
N ALA A 415 -19.85 0.60 -13.12
CA ALA A 415 -20.14 1.54 -12.07
C ALA A 415 -19.83 2.99 -12.51
N GLY A 416 -20.66 3.92 -12.08
CA GLY A 416 -20.50 5.33 -12.39
C GLY A 416 -20.45 5.64 -13.88
N SER A 417 -19.31 6.13 -14.38
CA SER A 417 -19.08 6.46 -15.79
C SER A 417 -19.04 5.24 -16.73
N GLY A 418 -18.99 4.03 -16.16
CA GLY A 418 -18.98 2.78 -16.89
C GLY A 418 -17.61 2.23 -17.23
N HIS A 419 -16.53 2.92 -16.86
CA HIS A 419 -15.18 2.49 -17.21
C HIS A 419 -14.26 2.62 -15.99
N TYR A 420 -13.51 1.56 -15.72
CA TYR A 420 -12.55 1.53 -14.63
C TYR A 420 -11.33 2.37 -14.94
N PHE A 421 -10.86 2.23 -16.17
CA PHE A 421 -9.70 2.94 -16.67
C PHE A 421 -9.96 3.41 -18.09
N ASP A 422 -10.25 4.69 -18.26
CA ASP A 422 -10.09 5.33 -19.56
C ASP A 422 -8.60 5.61 -19.74
N HIS A 423 -7.80 4.57 -19.87
CA HIS A 423 -6.37 4.70 -20.09
C HIS A 423 -6.03 4.30 -21.52
N PRO A 424 -5.21 5.07 -22.26
CA PRO A 424 -4.87 4.79 -23.66
C PRO A 424 -4.34 3.38 -23.91
N ASN A 425 -3.67 2.77 -22.93
CA ASN A 425 -3.05 1.45 -23.06
C ASN A 425 -3.98 0.28 -22.71
N PHE A 426 -5.09 0.52 -22.01
CA PHE A 426 -5.96 -0.57 -21.52
C PHE A 426 -7.40 -0.48 -22.03
N GLY A 427 -7.78 0.63 -22.70
CA GLY A 427 -9.15 0.83 -23.16
C GLY A 427 -10.17 0.87 -22.03
N SER A 428 -11.38 0.47 -22.33
CA SER A 428 -12.48 0.38 -21.36
C SER A 428 -12.49 -0.99 -20.68
N ILE A 429 -12.17 -1.03 -19.39
CA ILE A 429 -12.18 -2.25 -18.58
C ILE A 429 -13.37 -2.21 -17.63
N ASP A 430 -14.14 -3.32 -17.57
CA ASP A 430 -15.21 -3.46 -16.61
C ASP A 430 -14.66 -3.38 -15.18
N THR A 431 -15.34 -2.63 -14.34
CA THR A 431 -14.94 -2.42 -12.94
C THR A 431 -15.27 -3.60 -12.04
N TYR A 432 -16.23 -4.45 -12.44
CA TYR A 432 -16.75 -5.54 -11.63
C TYR A 432 -15.66 -6.51 -11.14
N GLY A 433 -15.71 -6.84 -9.85
CA GLY A 433 -14.79 -7.78 -9.22
C GLY A 433 -13.39 -7.20 -8.94
N ARG A 434 -13.09 -5.97 -9.35
CA ARG A 434 -11.81 -5.27 -9.09
C ARG A 434 -11.90 -4.38 -7.85
N VAL A 435 -10.81 -3.72 -7.48
CA VAL A 435 -10.83 -2.70 -6.44
C VAL A 435 -11.71 -1.52 -6.88
N VAL A 436 -12.39 -0.85 -5.95
CA VAL A 436 -13.21 0.32 -6.29
C VAL A 436 -12.32 1.43 -6.83
N SER A 437 -12.72 2.01 -7.96
CA SER A 437 -11.97 3.06 -8.66
C SER A 437 -12.69 4.40 -8.62
N ILE A 438 -11.97 5.47 -8.33
CA ILE A 438 -12.51 6.82 -8.45
C ILE A 438 -12.68 7.28 -9.91
N ASN A 439 -12.10 6.58 -10.88
CA ASN A 439 -12.40 6.83 -12.29
C ASN A 439 -13.84 6.43 -12.62
N ALA A 440 -14.30 5.31 -12.05
CA ALA A 440 -15.66 4.85 -12.20
C ALA A 440 -16.64 5.56 -11.25
N ARG A 441 -16.22 5.84 -10.01
CA ARG A 441 -17.03 6.46 -8.96
C ARG A 441 -16.38 7.76 -8.50
N GLN A 442 -16.50 8.80 -9.26
CA GLN A 442 -15.77 10.06 -9.06
C GLN A 442 -16.11 10.78 -7.74
N GLN A 443 -17.27 10.48 -7.17
CA GLN A 443 -17.76 11.09 -5.93
C GLN A 443 -17.96 10.10 -4.78
N VAL A 444 -17.37 8.90 -4.89
CA VAL A 444 -17.46 7.91 -3.84
C VAL A 444 -16.70 8.34 -2.58
N THR A 445 -17.24 7.97 -1.43
CA THR A 445 -16.57 8.08 -0.14
C THR A 445 -16.35 6.70 0.44
N LEU A 446 -15.10 6.36 0.71
CA LEU A 446 -14.70 5.07 1.29
C LEU A 446 -14.34 5.19 2.78
N ASN A 447 -14.79 6.25 3.46
CA ASN A 447 -14.53 6.45 4.88
C ASN A 447 -15.82 6.26 5.69
N LEU A 448 -15.97 5.12 6.35
CA LEU A 448 -17.17 4.77 7.13
C LEU A 448 -17.38 5.65 8.37
N GLY A 449 -16.34 6.26 8.92
CA GLY A 449 -16.43 7.17 10.06
C GLY A 449 -17.15 8.48 9.71
N ASN A 450 -17.03 8.90 8.47
CA ASN A 450 -17.62 10.11 7.91
C ASN A 450 -18.54 9.80 6.72
N TRP A 451 -19.09 8.58 6.72
CA TRP A 451 -19.89 8.09 5.61
C TRP A 451 -21.08 9.01 5.34
N ARG A 452 -21.10 9.58 4.15
CA ARG A 452 -22.27 10.21 3.56
C ARG A 452 -22.59 9.46 2.26
N PRO A 453 -23.84 9.08 2.02
CA PRO A 453 -24.23 8.60 0.71
C PRO A 453 -23.94 9.71 -0.30
N GLY A 454 -23.10 9.43 -1.27
CA GLY A 454 -22.66 10.29 -2.35
C GLY A 454 -22.89 11.79 -2.23
N CYS A 455 -22.07 12.60 -2.80
CA CYS A 455 -22.38 14.04 -2.90
C CYS A 455 -23.75 14.20 -3.54
N ALA A 456 -24.57 15.07 -2.98
CA ALA A 456 -25.99 15.21 -3.32
C ALA A 456 -26.25 15.11 -4.85
N GLY A 457 -26.96 14.08 -5.26
CA GLY A 457 -27.46 13.92 -6.63
C GLY A 457 -26.83 12.81 -7.47
N GLU A 458 -25.77 12.13 -7.02
CA GLU A 458 -25.11 11.07 -7.80
C GLU A 458 -25.30 9.68 -7.14
N GLU A 459 -26.52 9.15 -7.24
CA GLU A 459 -26.86 7.83 -6.67
C GLU A 459 -25.97 6.68 -7.20
N ARG A 460 -25.50 6.80 -8.43
CA ARG A 460 -24.63 5.81 -9.08
C ARG A 460 -23.25 5.66 -8.41
N ASP A 461 -22.76 6.68 -7.72
CA ASP A 461 -21.47 6.67 -7.05
C ASP A 461 -21.58 6.21 -5.59
N ALA A 462 -22.78 6.18 -5.03
CA ALA A 462 -23.04 5.76 -3.67
C ALA A 462 -22.71 4.28 -3.45
N ILE A 463 -22.21 3.97 -2.26
CA ILE A 463 -22.09 2.59 -1.77
C ILE A 463 -23.15 2.42 -0.68
N ASN A 464 -24.09 1.51 -0.92
CA ASN A 464 -25.23 1.32 -0.03
C ASN A 464 -24.94 0.30 1.07
N LEU A 465 -25.55 0.53 2.23
CA LEU A 465 -25.52 -0.34 3.38
C LEU A 465 -26.95 -0.76 3.73
N THR A 466 -27.20 -2.05 3.98
CA THR A 466 -28.53 -2.58 4.30
C THR A 466 -28.76 -2.79 5.79
N GLY A 467 -27.81 -2.50 6.64
CA GLY A 467 -27.87 -2.72 8.07
C GLY A 467 -27.24 -1.58 8.87
N PRO A 468 -27.29 -1.62 10.20
CA PRO A 468 -26.61 -0.65 11.01
C PRO A 468 -25.09 -0.73 10.74
N ALA A 469 -24.60 0.20 9.93
CA ALA A 469 -23.19 0.39 9.62
C ALA A 469 -22.45 0.94 10.85
N ARG A 470 -22.57 0.29 12.00
CA ARG A 470 -21.83 0.69 13.18
C ARG A 470 -20.49 -0.04 13.20
N VAL A 471 -19.51 0.62 12.65
CA VAL A 471 -18.11 0.26 12.86
C VAL A 471 -17.65 0.76 14.25
N SER A 472 -18.23 1.84 14.76
CA SER A 472 -17.95 2.36 16.09
C SER A 472 -18.48 1.40 17.17
N GLY A 473 -17.60 0.87 17.98
CA GLY A 473 -17.89 -0.08 19.06
C GLY A 473 -17.52 -1.54 18.77
N TRP A 474 -17.07 -1.88 17.56
CA TRP A 474 -16.70 -3.25 17.14
C TRP A 474 -15.22 -3.53 17.10
N GLY A 475 -14.41 -2.58 17.55
CA GLY A 475 -13.04 -2.90 17.88
C GLY A 475 -11.97 -2.59 16.83
N ALA A 476 -12.29 -2.13 15.64
CA ALA A 476 -11.30 -1.64 14.68
C ALA A 476 -11.88 -0.48 13.87
N SER A 477 -11.17 0.65 13.83
CA SER A 477 -11.52 1.80 13.01
C SER A 477 -10.33 2.24 12.17
N GLN A 478 -10.58 2.52 10.89
CA GLN A 478 -9.61 3.06 9.96
C GLN A 478 -9.32 4.53 10.26
N ASP A 479 -8.11 4.97 9.93
CA ASP A 479 -7.71 6.37 9.96
C ASP A 479 -6.66 6.65 8.88
N THR A 480 -6.92 7.60 8.02
CA THR A 480 -6.02 8.00 6.93
C THR A 480 -4.72 8.60 7.44
N SER A 481 -4.75 9.30 8.58
CA SER A 481 -3.56 9.95 9.17
C SER A 481 -2.57 8.96 9.78
N HIS A 482 -3.03 7.74 10.05
CA HIS A 482 -2.25 6.70 10.71
C HIS A 482 -2.31 5.38 9.94
N ALA A 483 -2.59 5.44 8.63
CA ALA A 483 -2.70 4.25 7.78
C ALA A 483 -1.36 3.50 7.71
N PRO A 484 -1.33 2.21 8.05
CA PRO A 484 -0.15 1.36 7.90
C PRO A 484 0.18 1.11 6.43
N ASP A 485 1.36 0.55 6.17
CA ASP A 485 1.59 -0.27 4.99
C ASP A 485 1.22 -1.73 5.36
N PHE A 486 0.02 -2.17 4.98
CA PHE A 486 -0.43 -3.51 5.37
C PHE A 486 0.24 -4.63 4.59
N ALA A 487 0.71 -4.40 3.37
CA ALA A 487 0.95 -5.50 2.46
C ALA A 487 2.12 -5.38 1.47
N TYR A 488 2.81 -4.24 1.36
CA TYR A 488 3.90 -4.09 0.39
C TYR A 488 5.06 -5.05 0.66
N ILE A 489 5.63 -5.01 1.87
CA ILE A 489 6.71 -5.94 2.25
C ILE A 489 6.20 -7.38 2.34
N PRO A 490 5.03 -7.69 2.94
CA PRO A 490 4.44 -9.02 2.88
C PRO A 490 4.32 -9.57 1.45
N TYR A 491 3.83 -8.79 0.48
CA TYR A 491 3.77 -9.22 -0.92
C TYR A 491 5.16 -9.48 -1.50
N THR A 492 6.08 -8.53 -1.33
CA THR A 492 7.40 -8.58 -1.98
C THR A 492 8.33 -9.65 -1.40
N LEU A 493 8.03 -10.18 -0.20
CA LEU A 493 8.79 -11.27 0.42
C LEU A 493 8.07 -12.63 0.41
N THR A 494 6.76 -12.67 0.11
CA THR A 494 6.01 -13.95 0.04
C THR A 494 5.56 -14.30 -1.38
N GLY A 495 5.36 -13.32 -2.26
CA GLY A 495 4.80 -13.49 -3.59
C GLY A 495 3.34 -13.95 -3.61
N LYS A 496 2.63 -13.91 -2.46
CA LYS A 496 1.25 -14.34 -2.35
C LYS A 496 0.30 -13.31 -2.95
N TYR A 497 -0.63 -13.77 -3.78
CA TYR A 497 -1.60 -12.90 -4.46
C TYR A 497 -2.47 -12.12 -3.48
N TYR A 498 -2.85 -12.72 -2.36
CA TYR A 498 -3.63 -12.08 -1.30
C TYR A 498 -3.05 -10.72 -0.88
N TYR A 499 -1.73 -10.63 -0.69
CA TYR A 499 -1.10 -9.39 -0.24
C TYR A 499 -0.99 -8.35 -1.36
N LEU A 500 -0.85 -8.77 -2.62
CA LEU A 500 -0.94 -7.86 -3.76
C LEU A 500 -2.32 -7.19 -3.82
N GLU A 501 -3.38 -8.00 -3.77
CA GLU A 501 -4.75 -7.50 -3.82
C GLU A 501 -5.08 -6.63 -2.58
N GLN A 502 -4.57 -7.01 -1.41
CA GLN A 502 -4.71 -6.20 -0.20
C GLN A 502 -4.03 -4.84 -0.35
N LEU A 503 -2.83 -4.76 -0.93
CA LEU A 503 -2.14 -3.50 -1.21
C LEU A 503 -2.93 -2.63 -2.20
N GLN A 504 -3.48 -3.24 -3.25
CA GLN A 504 -4.29 -2.51 -4.24
C GLN A 504 -5.59 -1.98 -3.63
N MET A 505 -6.25 -2.76 -2.77
CA MET A 505 -7.45 -2.30 -2.04
C MET A 505 -7.13 -1.18 -1.05
N ASP A 506 -6.00 -1.25 -0.33
CA ASP A 506 -5.52 -0.20 0.56
C ASP A 506 -5.26 1.10 -0.21
N ALA A 507 -4.61 0.99 -1.38
CA ALA A 507 -4.37 2.14 -2.25
C ALA A 507 -5.68 2.75 -2.77
N ALA A 508 -6.65 1.94 -3.15
CA ALA A 508 -7.97 2.40 -3.57
C ALA A 508 -8.72 3.09 -2.42
N TRP A 509 -8.68 2.52 -1.23
CA TRP A 509 -9.23 3.14 -0.04
C TRP A 509 -8.53 4.47 0.27
N SER A 510 -7.21 4.51 0.22
CA SER A 510 -6.42 5.71 0.48
C SER A 510 -6.83 6.88 -0.40
N VAL A 511 -7.13 6.64 -1.68
CA VAL A 511 -7.69 7.65 -2.60
C VAL A 511 -9.15 7.98 -2.27
N GLY A 512 -9.96 6.95 -2.07
CA GLY A 512 -11.41 7.08 -1.93
C GLY A 512 -11.87 7.57 -0.56
N ALA A 513 -11.04 7.47 0.49
CA ALA A 513 -11.34 7.93 1.83
C ALA A 513 -11.34 9.46 1.97
N TYR A 514 -10.67 10.15 1.06
CA TYR A 514 -10.71 11.62 1.01
C TYR A 514 -11.95 12.11 0.31
N VAL A 515 -12.83 12.67 1.08
CA VAL A 515 -14.16 13.08 0.64
C VAL A 515 -14.10 14.46 0.02
N GLY A 516 -14.50 14.58 -1.24
CA GLY A 516 -14.78 15.87 -1.84
C GLY A 516 -16.10 16.50 -1.42
N CYS A 517 -16.82 15.99 -0.39
CA CYS A 517 -18.16 16.45 -0.03
C CYS A 517 -18.27 17.08 1.36
N PHE A 518 -17.21 17.70 1.86
CA PHE A 518 -17.20 18.24 3.22
C PHE A 518 -17.86 19.62 3.40
N SER A 519 -18.16 20.34 2.34
CA SER A 519 -18.76 21.67 2.47
C SER A 519 -20.29 21.63 2.33
N PRO A 520 -21.03 22.30 3.21
CA PRO A 520 -22.46 22.58 3.00
C PRO A 520 -22.69 23.70 1.98
N ASN A 521 -21.65 24.30 1.43
CA ASN A 521 -21.68 25.38 0.45
C ASN A 521 -21.39 24.85 -0.96
N PRO A 522 -22.08 25.32 -2.01
CA PRO A 522 -21.91 24.81 -3.38
C PRO A 522 -20.64 25.32 -4.08
N GLU A 523 -19.67 25.80 -3.33
CA GLU A 523 -18.35 26.09 -3.88
C GLU A 523 -17.66 24.77 -4.28
N PRO A 524 -16.91 24.77 -5.36
CA PRO A 524 -16.64 23.56 -6.14
C PRO A 524 -15.72 22.59 -5.43
N GLU A 525 -16.29 21.78 -4.58
CA GLU A 525 -15.70 20.60 -3.97
C GLU A 525 -15.22 19.57 -4.96
N SER A 526 -15.76 19.66 -6.14
CA SER A 526 -15.14 19.10 -7.36
C SER A 526 -13.67 19.50 -7.52
N TYR A 527 -13.17 20.45 -6.76
CA TYR A 527 -11.80 20.91 -6.82
C TYR A 527 -10.82 19.75 -6.62
N TYR A 528 -10.94 19.00 -5.58
CA TYR A 528 -9.92 18.05 -5.17
C TYR A 528 -9.98 16.72 -5.90
N ARG A 529 -11.11 16.37 -6.45
CA ARG A 529 -11.28 15.13 -7.18
C ARG A 529 -11.63 15.33 -8.65
N GLN A 530 -11.53 16.54 -9.16
CA GLN A 530 -12.05 16.89 -10.48
C GLN A 530 -12.03 15.72 -11.45
N GLY A 531 -13.19 15.15 -11.68
CA GLY A 531 -13.29 13.89 -12.38
C GLY A 531 -12.55 12.80 -11.60
N SER A 532 -11.59 12.20 -12.22
CA SER A 532 -10.85 11.05 -11.72
C SER A 532 -9.42 11.38 -11.23
N MET A 533 -9.11 12.63 -10.90
CA MET A 533 -7.73 13.00 -10.53
C MET A 533 -7.22 12.33 -9.25
N GLY A 534 -8.09 12.16 -8.25
CA GLY A 534 -7.72 11.51 -6.99
C GLY A 534 -6.75 12.30 -6.13
N VAL A 535 -6.89 13.61 -6.14
CA VAL A 535 -6.03 14.52 -5.40
C VAL A 535 -6.46 14.59 -3.93
N ILE A 536 -5.49 14.61 -3.03
CA ILE A 536 -5.69 14.65 -1.59
C ILE A 536 -5.42 16.07 -1.10
N PRO A 537 -6.46 16.79 -0.64
CA PRO A 537 -6.39 18.23 -0.41
C PRO A 537 -5.62 18.64 0.84
N ASN A 538 -5.18 17.68 1.63
CA ASN A 538 -4.58 17.96 2.92
C ASN A 538 -3.07 17.71 2.88
N ILE A 539 -2.29 18.75 3.09
CA ILE A 539 -0.82 18.69 3.19
C ILE A 539 -0.46 18.21 4.60
N SER A 540 -0.65 16.92 4.86
CA SER A 540 -0.38 16.34 6.17
C SER A 540 0.14 14.91 6.02
N ARG A 541 0.41 14.25 7.15
CA ARG A 541 0.72 12.82 7.19
C ARG A 541 -0.35 11.95 6.48
N GLN A 542 -1.59 12.41 6.40
CA GLN A 542 -2.64 11.73 5.63
C GLN A 542 -2.29 11.62 4.15
N ALA A 543 -1.91 12.74 3.52
CA ALA A 543 -1.46 12.73 2.12
C ALA A 543 -0.20 11.89 1.96
N ALA A 544 0.74 12.00 2.91
CA ALA A 544 1.97 11.23 2.87
C ALA A 544 1.70 9.71 2.80
N TRP A 545 0.86 9.19 3.70
CA TRP A 545 0.61 7.75 3.74
C TRP A 545 -0.25 7.26 2.58
N ALA A 546 -1.20 8.06 2.14
CA ALA A 546 -1.99 7.73 0.96
C ALA A 546 -1.13 7.70 -0.31
N ILE A 547 -0.28 8.70 -0.54
CA ILE A 547 0.64 8.75 -1.69
C ILE A 547 1.64 7.59 -1.62
N ARG A 548 2.19 7.26 -0.44
CA ARG A 548 3.07 6.09 -0.24
C ARG A 548 2.39 4.80 -0.69
N THR A 549 1.17 4.55 -0.21
CA THR A 549 0.44 3.30 -0.50
C THR A 549 0.11 3.19 -1.99
N MET A 550 -0.34 4.28 -2.61
CA MET A 550 -0.54 4.34 -4.07
C MET A 550 0.76 4.11 -4.84
N ALA A 551 1.88 4.68 -4.39
CA ALA A 551 3.17 4.50 -5.05
C ALA A 551 3.66 3.04 -4.96
N TYR A 552 3.47 2.38 -3.83
CA TYR A 552 3.78 0.96 -3.68
C TYR A 552 2.89 0.08 -4.57
N ALA A 553 1.58 0.33 -4.60
CA ALA A 553 0.67 -0.40 -5.49
C ALA A 553 1.03 -0.19 -6.96
N ALA A 554 1.35 1.04 -7.37
CA ALA A 554 1.82 1.34 -8.72
C ALA A 554 3.12 0.61 -9.07
N PHE A 555 4.04 0.50 -8.11
CA PHE A 555 5.36 -0.04 -8.35
C PHE A 555 5.39 -1.56 -8.53
N VAL A 556 4.46 -2.30 -7.87
CA VAL A 556 4.47 -3.76 -7.84
C VAL A 556 3.28 -4.44 -8.49
N SER A 557 2.24 -3.71 -8.88
CA SER A 557 1.18 -4.31 -9.71
C SER A 557 1.80 -4.89 -10.97
N PRO A 558 1.46 -6.13 -11.34
CA PRO A 558 2.05 -6.80 -12.50
C PRO A 558 1.91 -5.98 -13.79
N ASP A 559 2.90 -6.13 -14.67
CA ASP A 559 2.93 -5.45 -15.96
C ASP A 559 1.74 -5.80 -16.80
N GLY A 560 0.88 -5.57 -17.24
CA GLY A 560 -0.32 -6.04 -17.94
C GLY A 560 -1.59 -5.91 -17.13
N GLU A 561 -1.49 -5.54 -15.84
CA GLU A 561 -2.64 -5.19 -15.03
C GLU A 561 -2.85 -3.67 -14.99
N PRO A 562 -4.11 -3.19 -15.08
CA PRO A 562 -4.40 -1.76 -15.16
C PRO A 562 -4.20 -1.00 -13.84
N GLU A 563 -4.14 -1.68 -12.72
CA GLU A 563 -3.96 -1.08 -11.39
C GLU A 563 -2.64 -0.30 -11.26
N GLY A 564 -1.55 -0.81 -11.86
CA GLY A 564 -0.25 -0.15 -11.84
C GLY A 564 -0.29 1.27 -12.42
N PRO A 565 -0.64 1.45 -13.68
CA PRO A 565 -0.81 2.76 -14.31
C PRO A 565 -1.85 3.65 -13.63
N TYR A 566 -2.96 3.06 -13.16
CA TYR A 566 -3.99 3.78 -12.43
C TYR A 566 -3.44 4.47 -11.18
N PHE A 567 -2.77 3.74 -10.31
CA PHE A 567 -2.20 4.31 -9.09
C PHE A 567 -1.03 5.26 -9.40
N ALA A 568 -0.21 4.96 -10.42
CA ALA A 568 0.85 5.86 -10.85
C ALA A 568 0.30 7.23 -11.27
N ASP A 569 -0.83 7.26 -11.96
CA ASP A 569 -1.49 8.52 -12.34
C ASP A 569 -1.98 9.30 -11.11
N LYS A 570 -2.55 8.61 -10.11
CA LYS A 570 -2.97 9.30 -8.87
C LYS A 570 -1.78 9.90 -8.12
N VAL A 571 -0.66 9.20 -8.05
CA VAL A 571 0.58 9.74 -7.46
C VAL A 571 1.05 10.98 -8.21
N ARG A 572 1.15 10.92 -9.55
CA ARG A 572 1.56 12.05 -10.38
C ARG A 572 0.63 13.25 -10.22
N ASN A 573 -0.67 13.02 -10.14
CA ASN A 573 -1.66 14.09 -9.94
C ASN A 573 -1.46 14.79 -8.58
N ASN A 574 -1.17 14.03 -7.53
CA ASN A 574 -0.90 14.59 -6.21
C ASN A 574 0.40 15.40 -6.19
N VAL A 575 1.47 14.90 -6.84
CA VAL A 575 2.73 15.67 -6.97
C VAL A 575 2.49 16.97 -7.72
N ALA A 576 1.80 16.93 -8.86
CA ALA A 576 1.51 18.13 -9.66
C ALA A 576 0.65 19.16 -8.90
N MET A 577 -0.31 18.68 -8.11
CA MET A 577 -1.12 19.58 -7.27
C MET A 577 -0.24 20.28 -6.23
N LEU A 578 0.60 19.54 -5.52
CA LEU A 578 1.51 20.11 -4.52
C LEU A 578 2.48 21.12 -5.16
N GLU A 579 3.02 20.82 -6.36
CA GLU A 579 3.84 21.77 -7.12
C GLU A 579 3.08 23.06 -7.42
N GLY A 580 1.84 22.95 -7.90
CA GLY A 580 0.99 24.08 -8.17
C GLY A 580 0.67 24.90 -6.91
N GLU A 581 0.29 24.28 -5.82
CA GLU A 581 -0.01 24.95 -4.55
C GLU A 581 1.17 25.73 -3.98
N HIS A 582 2.39 25.26 -4.23
CA HIS A 582 3.62 25.92 -3.75
C HIS A 582 4.24 26.89 -4.78
N GLY A 583 3.62 27.04 -5.95
CA GLY A 583 4.12 27.90 -7.02
C GLY A 583 5.45 27.43 -7.61
N VAL A 584 5.71 26.14 -7.54
CA VAL A 584 6.89 25.50 -8.15
C VAL A 584 6.58 25.15 -9.59
N ALA A 585 7.59 25.14 -10.45
CA ALA A 585 7.42 24.72 -11.85
C ALA A 585 6.94 23.26 -11.91
N LEU A 586 5.87 23.01 -12.65
CA LEU A 586 5.29 21.68 -12.77
C LEU A 586 6.28 20.72 -13.46
N SER A 587 6.50 19.59 -12.86
CA SER A 587 7.30 18.49 -13.44
C SER A 587 6.57 17.77 -14.59
N ILE A 588 5.24 17.84 -14.60
CA ILE A 588 4.40 17.32 -15.69
C ILE A 588 4.34 18.35 -16.80
N LYS A 589 5.22 18.21 -17.78
CA LYS A 589 5.18 18.99 -19.00
C LYS A 589 4.14 18.37 -19.94
N ASP A 590 3.20 19.24 -20.39
CA ASP A 590 2.26 19.01 -21.48
C ASP A 590 2.11 17.57 -21.98
N ASN A 591 1.14 16.89 -21.44
CA ASN A 591 0.59 15.72 -22.06
C ASN A 591 -0.81 16.08 -22.57
N ALA A 592 -0.92 16.44 -23.84
CA ALA A 592 -2.18 16.83 -24.46
C ALA A 592 -3.27 15.76 -24.32
N GLU A 593 -2.88 14.47 -24.28
CA GLU A 593 -3.80 13.35 -24.05
C GLU A 593 -4.32 13.33 -22.61
N ARG A 594 -3.47 13.65 -21.63
CA ARG A 594 -3.88 13.78 -20.22
C ARG A 594 -4.77 14.98 -19.99
N ASN A 595 -4.44 16.12 -20.58
CA ASN A 595 -5.25 17.31 -20.51
C ASN A 595 -6.65 17.09 -21.09
N ALA A 596 -6.78 16.31 -22.15
CA ALA A 596 -8.06 15.96 -22.73
C ALA A 596 -8.86 14.96 -21.88
N ALA A 597 -8.21 13.90 -21.35
CA ALA A 597 -8.88 12.83 -20.60
C ALA A 597 -9.24 13.23 -19.16
N TYR A 598 -8.42 14.03 -18.49
CA TYR A 598 -8.53 14.29 -17.06
C TYR A 598 -8.74 15.75 -16.67
N ASN A 599 -8.99 16.66 -17.63
CA ASN A 599 -9.10 18.10 -17.34
C ASN A 599 -7.87 18.68 -16.60
N TYR A 600 -6.68 18.21 -16.90
CA TYR A 600 -5.41 18.65 -16.29
C TYR A 600 -5.17 20.18 -16.35
N GLY A 601 -5.69 20.86 -17.36
CA GLY A 601 -5.65 22.33 -17.45
C GLY A 601 -6.30 23.07 -16.29
N LYS A 602 -6.99 22.33 -15.41
CA LYS A 602 -7.56 22.91 -14.21
C LYS A 602 -6.63 22.78 -12.99
N VAL A 603 -5.60 21.94 -12.99
CA VAL A 603 -4.57 21.96 -11.94
C VAL A 603 -3.88 23.31 -11.92
N GLU A 604 -3.65 23.92 -13.10
CA GLU A 604 -3.12 25.28 -13.20
C GLU A 604 -4.02 26.34 -12.54
N GLN A 605 -5.32 26.11 -12.42
CA GLN A 605 -6.21 27.04 -11.74
C GLN A 605 -6.07 27.00 -10.20
N TYR A 606 -5.53 25.90 -9.64
CA TYR A 606 -5.19 25.81 -8.21
C TYR A 606 -3.87 26.47 -7.88
N THR A 607 -3.05 26.76 -8.86
CA THR A 607 -1.73 27.37 -8.71
C THR A 607 -1.79 28.84 -8.33
N GLN A 608 -2.95 29.38 -7.98
CA GLN A 608 -3.12 30.76 -7.57
C GLN A 608 -2.69 31.08 -6.12
N SER A 609 -1.83 30.30 -5.53
CA SER A 609 -0.97 30.86 -4.52
C SER A 609 0.05 31.75 -5.22
N SER A 610 -0.30 32.96 -5.41
CA SER A 610 0.38 33.92 -6.26
C SER A 610 1.84 34.23 -5.87
N ASN A 611 2.35 33.71 -4.76
CA ASN A 611 3.73 33.88 -4.34
C ASN A 611 4.17 32.68 -3.51
N PRO A 612 5.15 31.87 -4.00
CA PRO A 612 5.78 30.85 -3.18
C PRO A 612 6.51 31.48 -2.00
N SER A 613 6.59 30.77 -0.90
CA SER A 613 7.39 31.22 0.25
C SER A 613 8.85 31.44 -0.18
N PRO A 614 9.43 32.62 0.06
CA PRO A 614 10.83 32.87 -0.29
C PRO A 614 11.81 32.00 0.49
N LEU A 615 11.41 31.50 1.66
CA LEU A 615 12.22 30.63 2.51
C LEU A 615 11.93 29.14 2.32
N GLY A 616 11.10 28.76 1.34
CA GLY A 616 10.80 27.35 1.09
C GLY A 616 9.84 26.72 2.10
N ALA A 617 9.05 27.52 2.80
CA ALA A 617 7.99 27.01 3.68
C ALA A 617 6.76 26.58 2.86
N TRP A 618 6.13 25.50 3.27
CA TRP A 618 4.90 25.04 2.67
C TRP A 618 3.75 26.01 2.99
N ARG A 619 2.72 25.99 2.16
CA ARG A 619 1.58 26.89 2.34
C ARG A 619 0.95 26.62 3.71
N ALA A 620 1.04 27.64 4.59
CA ALA A 620 0.16 27.72 5.74
C ALA A 620 -1.17 28.30 5.24
N ASP A 621 -2.26 27.58 5.41
CA ASP A 621 -3.59 28.12 5.14
C ASP A 621 -3.86 29.35 6.01
N ASP A 622 -4.71 30.25 5.51
CA ASP A 622 -5.08 31.46 6.23
C ASP A 622 -5.75 31.08 7.57
N CYS A 623 -5.06 31.35 8.67
CA CYS A 623 -5.52 31.04 10.02
C CYS A 623 -6.62 31.97 10.53
N SER A 624 -7.21 32.80 9.69
CA SER A 624 -8.26 33.78 10.06
C SER A 624 -9.66 33.18 10.20
N GLY A 625 -9.87 31.89 9.88
CA GLY A 625 -11.18 31.24 9.94
C GLY A 625 -11.59 30.77 11.35
N PRO A 626 -12.90 30.58 11.60
CA PRO A 626 -13.44 30.22 12.93
C PRO A 626 -13.17 28.79 13.39
N THR A 627 -12.57 27.93 12.56
CA THR A 627 -12.28 26.51 12.89
C THR A 627 -10.86 26.13 12.58
N PRO A 628 -9.91 26.36 13.48
CA PRO A 628 -8.48 26.15 13.24
C PRO A 628 -8.03 24.68 13.18
N TRP A 629 -8.90 23.70 13.39
CA TRP A 629 -8.54 22.30 13.56
C TRP A 629 -8.50 21.48 12.26
N SER A 630 -9.03 22.00 11.18
CA SER A 630 -9.12 21.27 9.90
C SER A 630 -8.02 21.60 8.90
N GLN A 631 -7.15 22.56 9.23
CA GLN A 631 -6.13 23.06 8.31
C GLN A 631 -4.74 22.85 8.92
N VAL A 632 -3.87 22.22 8.17
CA VAL A 632 -2.47 22.09 8.51
C VAL A 632 -1.84 23.47 8.56
N GLY A 633 -1.27 23.84 9.68
CA GLY A 633 -0.59 25.14 9.85
C GLY A 633 -1.28 26.13 10.78
N CYS A 634 -2.50 25.88 11.24
CA CYS A 634 -3.22 26.81 12.12
C CYS A 634 -3.31 26.28 13.55
N TYR A 635 -2.17 26.15 14.23
CA TYR A 635 -2.14 25.71 15.63
C TYR A 635 -2.27 26.81 16.66
N ALA A 636 -2.53 28.06 16.24
CA ALA A 636 -2.79 29.16 17.17
C ALA A 636 -4.24 29.05 17.68
N THR A 637 -4.47 28.26 18.73
CA THR A 637 -5.77 28.20 19.38
C THR A 637 -6.00 29.41 20.28
N PRO A 638 -7.24 29.87 20.42
CA PRO A 638 -7.60 30.93 21.40
C PRO A 638 -7.21 30.57 22.84
N ALA A 639 -7.10 29.30 23.17
CA ALA A 639 -6.75 28.82 24.50
C ALA A 639 -5.33 29.20 24.95
N ASN A 640 -4.45 29.58 24.01
CA ASN A 640 -3.04 29.90 24.28
C ASN A 640 -2.74 31.40 24.19
N ASN A 641 -3.73 32.27 24.21
CA ASN A 641 -3.58 33.72 24.10
C ASN A 641 -2.86 34.21 22.83
N MET A 642 -2.74 33.35 21.82
CA MET A 642 -2.21 33.72 20.52
C MET A 642 -3.38 34.05 19.61
N THR A 643 -3.50 35.30 19.21
CA THR A 643 -4.50 35.68 18.22
C THR A 643 -4.16 35.08 16.88
N PRO A 644 -5.09 34.39 16.19
CA PRO A 644 -4.85 33.78 14.87
C PRO A 644 -4.33 34.77 13.82
N SER A 645 -4.56 36.07 14.03
CA SER A 645 -4.08 37.16 13.18
C SER A 645 -2.61 37.55 13.41
N ALA A 646 -1.93 36.99 14.41
CA ALA A 646 -0.56 37.44 14.73
C ALA A 646 0.48 36.81 13.82
N PHE A 647 0.36 35.52 13.48
CA PHE A 647 1.23 34.83 12.53
C PHE A 647 0.64 33.48 12.12
N GLY A 648 1.03 32.96 10.97
CA GLY A 648 0.81 31.59 10.53
C GLY A 648 1.99 30.72 10.94
N ALA A 649 1.72 29.51 11.36
CA ALA A 649 2.72 28.53 11.72
C ALA A 649 2.40 27.18 11.06
N GLU A 650 3.43 26.40 10.77
CA GLU A 650 3.31 25.09 10.14
C GLU A 650 3.92 24.00 11.02
N ALA A 651 3.40 22.79 10.88
CA ALA A 651 3.89 21.63 11.62
C ALA A 651 5.00 20.92 10.86
N THR A 652 6.25 21.13 11.27
CA THR A 652 7.46 20.59 10.63
C THR A 652 7.43 19.08 10.45
N PHE A 653 6.98 18.35 11.47
CA PHE A 653 6.95 16.88 11.40
C PHE A 653 5.93 16.37 10.39
N MET A 654 4.83 17.09 10.18
CA MET A 654 3.86 16.75 9.15
C MET A 654 4.44 16.94 7.75
N GLU A 655 5.13 18.04 7.54
CA GLU A 655 5.88 18.31 6.31
C GLU A 655 6.97 17.27 6.10
N GLY A 656 7.69 16.89 7.15
CA GLY A 656 8.70 15.85 7.11
C GLY A 656 8.17 14.51 6.58
N PHE A 657 6.97 14.10 6.96
CA PHE A 657 6.32 12.90 6.41
C PHE A 657 6.07 13.00 4.91
N ILE A 658 5.59 14.15 4.43
CA ILE A 658 5.38 14.37 3.00
C ILE A 658 6.71 14.33 2.24
N LEU A 659 7.76 14.98 2.76
CA LEU A 659 9.10 14.97 2.15
C LEU A 659 9.68 13.56 2.05
N VAL A 660 9.51 12.74 3.08
CA VAL A 660 9.92 11.34 3.07
C VAL A 660 9.18 10.58 1.96
N THR A 661 7.87 10.81 1.83
CA THR A 661 7.06 10.17 0.79
C THR A 661 7.42 10.66 -0.61
N LEU A 662 7.65 11.96 -0.80
CA LEU A 662 8.09 12.49 -2.09
C LEU A 662 9.47 11.95 -2.50
N GLY A 663 10.38 11.82 -1.53
CA GLY A 663 11.67 11.16 -1.74
C GLY A 663 11.52 9.70 -2.16
N LEU A 664 10.59 8.97 -1.55
CA LEU A 664 10.24 7.60 -1.90
C LEU A 664 9.64 7.52 -3.31
N VAL A 665 8.72 8.40 -3.67
CA VAL A 665 8.09 8.47 -5.00
C VAL A 665 9.16 8.66 -6.10
N ASN A 666 10.12 9.57 -5.88
CA ASN A 666 11.28 9.74 -6.76
C ASN A 666 12.13 8.47 -6.86
N GLN A 667 12.41 7.86 -5.71
CA GLN A 667 13.23 6.64 -5.65
C GLN A 667 12.60 5.49 -6.43
N LEU A 668 11.28 5.32 -6.34
CA LEU A 668 10.49 4.32 -7.07
C LEU A 668 10.34 4.66 -8.57
N GLY A 669 10.65 5.89 -8.98
CA GLY A 669 10.50 6.34 -10.37
C GLY A 669 9.05 6.50 -10.82
N ILE A 670 8.12 6.73 -9.88
CA ILE A 670 6.69 6.89 -10.20
C ILE A 670 6.37 8.32 -10.66
N ALA A 671 6.96 9.31 -10.01
CA ALA A 671 6.83 10.72 -10.38
C ALA A 671 8.11 11.48 -10.02
N ASP A 672 8.37 12.59 -10.72
CA ASP A 672 9.47 13.50 -10.38
C ASP A 672 8.99 14.56 -9.39
N ALA A 673 9.30 14.38 -8.10
CA ALA A 673 9.03 15.35 -7.04
C ALA A 673 10.26 16.21 -6.70
N THR A 674 11.30 16.17 -7.53
CA THR A 674 12.54 16.96 -7.31
C THR A 674 12.28 18.45 -7.14
N PRO A 675 11.40 19.11 -7.92
CA PRO A 675 11.11 20.54 -7.73
C PRO A 675 10.58 20.87 -6.33
N LEU A 676 9.71 20.04 -5.77
CA LEU A 676 9.18 20.20 -4.40
C LEU A 676 10.26 20.00 -3.34
N LEU A 677 11.09 18.99 -3.53
CA LEU A 677 12.23 18.73 -2.64
C LEU A 677 13.25 19.88 -2.68
N GLN A 678 13.54 20.44 -3.86
CA GLN A 678 14.41 21.62 -4.02
C GLN A 678 13.82 22.87 -3.35
N PHE A 679 12.51 23.08 -3.51
CA PHE A 679 11.83 24.20 -2.86
C PHE A 679 11.98 24.14 -1.33
N THR A 680 11.74 22.97 -0.74
CA THR A 680 11.84 22.80 0.72
C THR A 680 13.29 22.78 1.20
N ALA A 681 14.21 22.27 0.39
CA ALA A 681 15.64 22.24 0.72
C ALA A 681 16.20 23.64 1.02
N LYS A 682 15.66 24.71 0.44
CA LYS A 682 16.05 26.10 0.78
C LYS A 682 16.02 26.33 2.27
N ARG A 683 14.92 25.96 2.93
CA ARG A 683 14.77 26.13 4.38
C ARG A 683 15.62 25.15 5.18
N TYR A 684 15.52 23.87 4.86
CA TYR A 684 16.24 22.83 5.61
C TYR A 684 17.74 23.03 5.56
N PHE A 685 18.30 23.36 4.39
CA PHE A 685 19.74 23.53 4.23
C PHE A 685 20.24 24.81 4.93
N HIS A 686 19.50 25.91 4.81
CA HIS A 686 19.87 27.14 5.48
C HIS A 686 19.82 26.97 7.01
N VAL A 687 18.71 26.50 7.55
CA VAL A 687 18.52 26.30 9.01
C VAL A 687 19.59 25.39 9.60
N LEU A 688 19.98 24.34 8.89
CA LEU A 688 20.98 23.38 9.38
C LEU A 688 22.43 23.82 9.16
N SER A 689 22.66 24.84 8.34
CA SER A 689 24.02 25.29 8.00
C SER A 689 24.38 26.67 8.57
N ASP A 690 23.41 27.53 8.85
CA ASP A 690 23.64 28.88 9.36
C ASP A 690 23.59 28.88 10.89
N PRO A 691 24.74 29.18 11.57
CA PRO A 691 24.79 29.19 13.02
C PRO A 691 23.96 30.33 13.66
N ALA A 692 23.53 31.33 12.87
CA ALA A 692 22.67 32.41 13.35
C ALA A 692 21.20 31.99 13.46
N VAL A 693 20.81 30.87 12.85
CA VAL A 693 19.46 30.33 12.88
C VAL A 693 19.38 29.11 13.80
N ASN A 694 18.33 29.05 14.61
CA ASN A 694 18.16 27.90 15.48
C ASN A 694 17.80 26.65 14.67
N HIS A 695 18.76 25.73 14.51
CA HIS A 695 18.61 24.51 13.73
C HIS A 695 17.55 23.55 14.29
N TYR A 696 17.20 23.63 15.58
CA TYR A 696 16.10 22.85 16.14
C TYR A 696 14.72 23.25 15.59
N SER A 697 14.60 24.39 14.90
CA SER A 697 13.30 24.84 14.39
C SER A 697 12.67 23.88 13.36
N ILE A 698 13.46 23.13 12.60
CA ILE A 698 12.95 22.08 11.70
C ILE A 698 12.70 20.74 12.38
N GLU A 699 13.15 20.58 13.62
CA GLU A 699 12.94 19.38 14.43
C GLU A 699 11.77 19.58 15.43
N GLN A 700 10.99 20.63 15.26
CA GLN A 700 9.95 21.04 16.20
C GLN A 700 8.54 20.64 15.76
N TYR A 701 7.60 20.83 16.68
CA TYR A 701 6.18 20.61 16.39
C TYR A 701 5.63 21.67 15.42
N VAL A 702 6.00 22.93 15.59
CA VAL A 702 5.60 24.04 14.73
C VAL A 702 6.72 25.07 14.53
N TYR A 703 6.68 25.80 13.43
CA TYR A 703 7.54 26.94 13.13
C TYR A 703 6.75 28.04 12.42
N PRO A 704 7.16 29.32 12.55
CA PRO A 704 6.43 30.43 11.95
C PRO A 704 6.72 30.54 10.46
N THR A 705 5.70 30.71 9.64
CA THR A 705 5.81 30.85 8.18
C THR A 705 5.23 32.16 7.64
N ARG A 706 4.27 32.77 8.35
CA ARG A 706 3.57 33.97 7.92
C ARG A 706 3.31 34.94 9.06
N THR A 707 3.17 36.22 8.71
CA THR A 707 2.65 37.29 9.56
C THR A 707 1.41 37.91 8.93
N ALA A 708 0.78 38.86 9.59
CA ALA A 708 -0.31 39.64 9.02
C ALA A 708 0.11 40.38 7.71
N ALA A 709 1.41 40.65 7.51
CA ALA A 709 1.96 41.23 6.30
C ALA A 709 2.27 40.24 5.18
N GLY A 710 1.99 38.94 5.37
CA GLY A 710 2.28 37.88 4.41
C GLY A 710 3.40 36.93 4.83
N TRP A 711 4.03 36.24 3.86
CA TRP A 711 5.12 35.31 4.14
C TRP A 711 6.28 35.96 4.89
N VAL A 712 6.88 35.19 5.79
CA VAL A 712 8.19 35.53 6.39
C VAL A 712 9.23 35.49 5.27
N LYS A 713 9.94 36.61 5.07
CA LYS A 713 10.82 36.85 3.91
C LYS A 713 12.31 36.76 4.22
N ASP A 714 12.66 36.82 5.52
CA ASP A 714 14.05 36.85 5.98
C ASP A 714 14.25 36.04 7.24
N TRP A 715 15.48 35.59 7.42
CA TRP A 715 15.83 34.69 8.53
C TRP A 715 15.82 35.38 9.91
N ASP A 716 16.06 36.67 9.97
CA ASP A 716 15.97 37.45 11.21
C ASP A 716 14.54 37.48 11.73
N THR A 717 13.57 37.73 10.85
CA THR A 717 12.15 37.69 11.18
C THR A 717 11.73 36.28 11.55
N TYR A 718 12.16 35.27 10.80
CA TYR A 718 11.92 33.86 11.12
C TYR A 718 12.36 33.52 12.52
N GLN A 719 13.63 33.83 12.90
CA GLN A 719 14.19 33.53 14.20
C GLN A 719 13.52 34.31 15.34
N LYS A 720 13.15 35.57 15.10
CA LYS A 720 12.42 36.39 16.09
C LYS A 720 11.01 35.86 16.37
N LEU A 721 10.32 35.36 15.35
CA LEU A 721 8.99 34.75 15.49
C LEU A 721 9.08 33.39 16.15
N TYR A 722 10.05 32.56 15.74
CA TYR A 722 10.30 31.26 16.36
C TYR A 722 10.56 31.43 17.88
N GLY A 723 11.36 32.41 18.29
CA GLY A 723 11.62 32.70 19.67
C GLY A 723 10.40 33.16 20.50
N ARG A 724 9.31 33.58 19.82
CA ARG A 724 8.06 33.99 20.48
C ARG A 724 7.07 32.84 20.66
N LEU A 725 7.31 31.68 20.03
CA LEU A 725 6.45 30.51 20.22
C LEU A 725 6.52 30.05 21.69
N PRO A 726 5.39 29.68 22.30
CA PRO A 726 5.38 29.07 23.63
C PRO A 726 6.26 27.82 23.67
N GLY A 727 6.96 27.57 24.77
CA GLY A 727 7.89 26.47 24.92
C GLY A 727 7.28 25.09 24.61
N GLY A 728 6.01 24.86 24.99
CA GLY A 728 5.29 23.63 24.63
C GLY A 728 4.99 23.47 23.14
N TRP A 729 5.00 24.54 22.37
CA TRP A 729 4.83 24.53 20.92
C TRP A 729 6.13 24.31 20.15
N ARG A 730 7.24 24.73 20.76
CA ARG A 730 8.58 24.51 20.23
C ARG A 730 9.03 23.05 20.41
N GLY A 731 8.28 22.26 21.19
CA GLY A 731 8.57 20.86 21.41
C GLY A 731 9.82 20.63 22.25
N PHE A 732 10.68 19.72 21.84
CA PHE A 732 11.76 19.16 22.65
C PHE A 732 13.11 19.84 22.41
N GLU A 733 13.18 21.18 22.38
CA GLU A 733 14.40 21.98 22.09
C GLU A 733 15.64 21.59 22.89
N SER A 734 15.49 21.00 24.06
CA SER A 734 16.59 20.69 24.96
C SER A 734 16.82 19.21 25.23
N ARG A 735 16.10 18.33 24.56
CA ARG A 735 16.19 16.89 24.83
C ARG A 735 17.07 16.20 23.81
N GLU A 736 18.21 15.73 24.23
CA GLU A 736 18.96 14.66 23.61
C GLU A 736 18.23 13.31 23.75
N ASP A 737 16.90 13.34 23.63
CA ASP A 737 16.07 12.19 23.91
C ASP A 737 16.12 11.23 22.71
N THR A 738 16.52 10.00 22.96
CA THR A 738 16.63 8.92 21.97
C THR A 738 15.29 8.60 21.28
N ASP A 739 14.19 9.03 21.86
CA ASP A 739 12.83 8.84 21.34
C ASP A 739 12.32 10.01 20.47
N ASN A 740 13.17 10.95 20.08
CA ASN A 740 12.73 12.11 19.31
C ASN A 740 12.49 11.75 17.82
N ALA A 741 11.29 11.25 17.52
CA ALA A 741 10.91 10.93 16.16
C ALA A 741 10.88 12.14 15.21
N TYR A 742 10.73 13.36 15.72
CA TYR A 742 10.73 14.56 14.87
C TYR A 742 12.12 14.80 14.26
N SER A 743 13.18 14.65 15.06
CA SER A 743 14.55 14.71 14.53
C SER A 743 14.84 13.60 13.52
N LEU A 744 14.32 12.39 13.75
CA LEU A 744 14.47 11.28 12.80
C LEU A 744 13.73 11.54 11.49
N ILE A 745 12.52 12.08 11.53
CA ILE A 745 11.75 12.43 10.36
C ILE A 745 12.48 13.50 9.54
N ALA A 746 13.00 14.54 10.22
CA ALA A 746 13.79 15.60 9.59
C ALA A 746 15.08 15.03 8.95
N MET A 747 15.80 14.17 9.67
CA MET A 747 17.00 13.49 9.15
C MET A 747 16.69 12.65 7.91
N THR A 748 15.59 11.90 7.95
CA THR A 748 15.12 11.08 6.81
C THR A 748 14.77 11.97 5.61
N ALA A 749 14.07 13.09 5.83
CA ALA A 749 13.77 14.04 4.77
C ALA A 749 15.07 14.58 4.13
N VAL A 750 16.05 14.99 4.96
CA VAL A 750 17.38 15.45 4.49
C VAL A 750 18.12 14.34 3.72
N SER A 751 17.98 13.07 4.12
CA SER A 751 18.62 11.96 3.38
C SER A 751 18.15 11.88 1.93
N TYR A 752 16.86 12.09 1.68
CA TYR A 752 16.31 12.14 0.31
C TYR A 752 16.70 13.41 -0.46
N MET A 753 16.98 14.52 0.25
CA MET A 753 17.44 15.78 -0.35
C MET A 753 18.98 15.84 -0.48
N SER A 754 19.72 14.84 -0.01
CA SER A 754 21.19 14.87 0.09
C SER A 754 21.92 15.09 -1.23
N ARG A 755 21.30 14.80 -2.36
CA ARG A 755 21.87 15.02 -3.71
C ARG A 755 21.59 16.40 -4.29
N LEU A 756 20.80 17.20 -3.62
CA LEU A 756 20.45 18.54 -4.08
C LEU A 756 21.53 19.54 -3.67
N SER A 757 21.63 20.61 -4.46
CA SER A 757 22.39 21.83 -4.13
C SER A 757 21.46 23.02 -4.33
N VAL A 758 21.24 23.80 -3.28
CA VAL A 758 20.29 24.90 -3.26
C VAL A 758 20.91 26.09 -2.51
N ASP A 759 20.86 27.29 -3.11
CA ASP A 759 21.32 28.56 -2.53
C ASP A 759 22.77 28.49 -1.99
N GLY A 760 23.64 27.72 -2.64
CA GLY A 760 25.03 27.54 -2.26
C GLY A 760 25.29 26.45 -1.21
N TYR A 761 24.25 25.83 -0.67
CA TYR A 761 24.37 24.72 0.28
C TYR A 761 24.33 23.37 -0.44
N SER A 762 25.17 22.44 -0.01
CA SER A 762 25.19 21.04 -0.47
C SER A 762 24.37 20.16 0.47
N GLY A 763 23.37 19.46 -0.06
CA GLY A 763 22.55 18.51 0.70
C GLY A 763 23.37 17.40 1.35
N GLN A 764 24.48 16.95 0.72
CA GLN A 764 25.40 15.98 1.29
C GLN A 764 26.10 16.52 2.54
N GLN A 765 26.53 17.79 2.52
CA GLN A 765 27.17 18.43 3.68
C GLN A 765 26.16 18.63 4.79
N VAL A 766 24.92 19.03 4.47
CA VAL A 766 23.83 19.19 5.44
C VAL A 766 23.48 17.86 6.10
N TRP A 767 23.36 16.78 5.33
CA TRP A 767 23.11 15.45 5.89
C TRP A 767 24.27 15.01 6.80
N GLN A 768 25.51 15.20 6.37
CA GLN A 768 26.68 14.87 7.18
C GLN A 768 26.73 15.67 8.47
N TRP A 769 26.37 16.96 8.42
CA TRP A 769 26.24 17.79 9.59
C TRP A 769 25.21 17.21 10.58
N PHE A 770 24.01 16.88 10.09
CA PHE A 770 22.94 16.31 10.89
C PHE A 770 23.38 15.01 11.57
N TYR A 771 23.95 14.10 10.79
CA TYR A 771 24.46 12.81 11.26
C TYR A 771 25.57 12.94 12.29
N THR A 772 26.40 13.98 12.18
CA THR A 772 27.50 14.27 13.12
C THR A 772 26.98 14.90 14.40
N ASN A 773 26.07 15.87 14.30
CA ASN A 773 25.64 16.69 15.45
C ASN A 773 24.44 16.10 16.21
N ARG A 774 23.89 14.99 15.73
CA ARG A 774 22.81 14.21 16.37
C ARG A 774 23.25 12.75 16.54
N PRO A 775 24.27 12.48 17.41
CA PRO A 775 24.85 11.14 17.49
C PRO A 775 23.85 10.06 17.95
N HIS A 776 22.85 10.41 18.74
CA HIS A 776 21.78 9.50 19.16
C HIS A 776 20.96 8.96 17.96
N LEU A 777 20.86 9.72 16.87
CA LEU A 777 20.16 9.28 15.67
C LEU A 777 20.92 8.17 14.91
N ARG A 778 22.22 7.97 15.17
CA ARG A 778 22.99 6.89 14.54
C ARG A 778 22.55 5.49 14.98
N ALA A 779 21.95 5.39 16.17
CA ALA A 779 21.41 4.13 16.68
C ALA A 779 19.93 3.94 16.33
N CYS A 780 19.39 4.73 15.42
CA CYS A 780 17.95 4.72 15.08
C CYS A 780 17.42 3.35 14.62
N SER A 781 18.28 2.51 14.03
CA SER A 781 17.89 1.16 13.62
C SER A 781 17.43 0.27 14.79
N THR A 782 17.79 0.61 16.04
CA THR A 782 17.40 -0.14 17.23
C THR A 782 16.04 0.28 17.78
N TYR A 783 15.66 1.56 17.67
CA TYR A 783 14.45 2.09 18.32
C TYR A 783 13.39 2.63 17.35
N SER A 784 13.78 3.02 16.13
CA SER A 784 12.83 3.47 15.09
C SER A 784 13.35 3.17 13.68
N PRO A 785 13.53 1.90 13.30
CA PRO A 785 14.13 1.50 12.02
C PRO A 785 13.40 2.11 10.82
N LYS A 786 12.11 2.37 10.92
CA LYS A 786 11.28 2.89 9.83
C LYS A 786 11.69 4.27 9.32
N PHE A 787 12.28 5.11 10.17
CA PHE A 787 12.83 6.43 9.81
C PHE A 787 14.36 6.45 9.81
N CYS A 788 15.00 5.31 9.92
CA CYS A 788 16.44 5.19 9.86
C CYS A 788 16.91 5.01 8.42
N ILE A 789 16.79 6.05 7.61
CA ILE A 789 17.06 6.03 6.17
C ILE A 789 18.30 6.87 5.87
N LYS A 790 19.28 6.27 5.19
CA LYS A 790 20.51 6.91 4.71
C LYS A 790 20.33 7.41 3.27
N PRO A 791 21.14 8.39 2.83
CA PRO A 791 21.22 8.75 1.42
C PRO A 791 21.48 7.53 0.54
N LEU A 792 20.84 7.48 -0.61
CA LEU A 792 21.15 6.46 -1.61
C LEU A 792 22.60 6.65 -2.06
N ALA A 793 23.38 5.57 -2.09
CA ALA A 793 24.69 5.60 -2.71
C ALA A 793 24.57 6.06 -4.18
N THR A 794 25.58 6.75 -4.69
CA THR A 794 25.65 7.05 -6.13
C THR A 794 25.69 5.72 -6.88
N ARG A 795 24.72 5.53 -7.77
CA ARG A 795 24.67 4.37 -8.67
C ARG A 795 25.80 4.42 -9.68
#